data_9b256812a73a666d0aabee39b4a1ed17
#
_entry.id   9b256812a73a666d0aabee39b4a1ed17
#
_cell.length_a   1.000
_cell.length_b   1.000
_cell.length_c   1.000
_cell.angle_alpha   90.00
_cell.angle_beta   90.00
_cell.angle_gamma   90.00
#
_symmetry.space_group_name_H-M   'P 1'
#
loop_
_entity.id
_entity.type
_entity.pdbx_description
1 polymer ?
#
loop_
_entity_poly.entity_id
_entity_poly.type
_entity_poly.pdbx_seq_one_letter_code
_entity_poly.pdbx_strand_id
1 'polypeptide(L)'
;FEKYPSYKFSFEGSYRYELMEEYYPELFDKMKDYIAKGRWNVCGSAFENGDTNIPSPEALFRNILFGNSYFDEKFGKRSVDIYLPDCFGFGWALPAIERHSNLMGFTTQKLAWGSAYGIPFDIGKWQGVDGSEVYASINPHDYYYTLTKLRDWDFVLNKFKENEKYDLNDTYIFHGIGDRGGAPDEKSVAFVEEEIKKNDESDIEVIAASADEIYHDIENNYTDEQKAKLPVWKNEFVMQNHGVGGYTSRAIGKRWNRRCEELADISERAGVISSYLGLTDYNQNAINRSWKRFIAHQFHDDMPGTSCQRVYKRSWNDYAVSMNQFTNELEASMSPVSSLMKTDFCSGIPVMVYNPVEADRRGAVTLRLDDVSSSYVRVYDEKGREIKSQVTPLENGVLELVFVADVKSLGTRVYDVRPSDRPCCVKSEISINSDNAMENQKYIVTLNRKGNISSILDKELDEKEILKEPITLGLFNYTGSKEWPAWEMNFKEANKDADRIPNVVTVTVLEQGPARVSFKVVQSDRKSTFTNIIALTDGCDIVEVYSEIEWQNLRTLAKNKFSFTAENEKATFDLGLGAIERGNMSEKLFEVPAQKWVDLTDKSGEFGVSVLSECKYGWDKYKDNTLRLTAIHTPKRNYRIDSMQSFMDLGLNRYSFAIFSHKGKAQAKTQLEARKFVTPMTAYVTTKHQGKLKNEYSFGSVSSNDVIIRAIKKAENSDEIIVRLNEGANSEVENFTLTLGEGIQSAREIYASEEEKGNAVVENGKLVTSFKPYEIKSFALKLKPSSIDSLKTESVPVLLNYDKNIITKKGEKGDFEYTIPSTLVPDEIMANGTLFKLNKGDKNALICQGQKIKLGGNANKLVLLCASMAGDKKASFILGSKKEEKTVLSAFERFAAWDLYDYGETAYIKSGKIGYEFTHCHKDGEVQFAKQMYFFLVEFELGGENEITLPNDSDIVILSASEVNAPYGKLVSPTYDEVEKRPFTFKLNLKEKIQYAYNKCVWQLHDKDNFIKDNNKGKDY
;
A
#
# COMPACT_ATOMS: atom_id res chain seq x y z
N PHE A 1 2.90 -39.10 -0.04
CA PHE A 1 4.36 -39.22 -0.14
C PHE A 1 4.82 -40.65 0.11
N GLU A 2 4.39 -41.34 1.16
CA GLU A 2 4.88 -42.67 1.55
C GLU A 2 4.58 -43.75 0.50
N LYS A 3 3.40 -43.70 -0.12
CA LYS A 3 2.90 -44.69 -1.06
C LYS A 3 3.45 -44.52 -2.47
N TYR A 4 3.82 -43.30 -2.87
CA TYR A 4 4.25 -42.93 -4.22
C TYR A 4 5.64 -42.26 -4.17
N PRO A 5 6.71 -43.04 -4.42
CA PRO A 5 8.08 -42.56 -4.25
C PRO A 5 8.49 -41.41 -5.18
N SER A 6 7.94 -41.33 -6.39
CA SER A 6 8.26 -40.24 -7.34
C SER A 6 7.50 -38.94 -7.07
N TYR A 7 6.41 -38.99 -6.27
CA TYR A 7 5.55 -37.85 -6.06
C TYR A 7 6.28 -36.64 -5.47
N LYS A 8 6.23 -35.51 -6.15
CA LYS A 8 6.65 -34.19 -5.69
C LYS A 8 5.43 -33.30 -5.52
N PHE A 9 5.47 -32.39 -4.58
CA PHE A 9 4.42 -31.42 -4.31
C PHE A 9 5.02 -30.02 -4.24
N SER A 10 4.47 -29.06 -4.94
CA SER A 10 4.86 -27.66 -4.91
C SER A 10 3.76 -26.82 -4.30
N PHE A 11 4.12 -25.86 -3.44
CA PHE A 11 3.18 -24.95 -2.83
C PHE A 11 3.81 -23.56 -2.71
N GLU A 12 3.07 -22.52 -3.12
CA GLU A 12 3.55 -21.14 -3.19
C GLU A 12 3.15 -20.31 -1.96
N GLY A 13 3.85 -19.17 -1.78
CA GLY A 13 3.52 -18.14 -0.80
C GLY A 13 3.96 -18.47 0.63
N SER A 14 5.05 -17.85 1.09
CA SER A 14 5.60 -18.10 2.43
C SER A 14 4.64 -17.75 3.57
N TYR A 15 3.66 -16.87 3.34
CA TYR A 15 2.66 -16.53 4.37
C TYR A 15 1.89 -17.76 4.87
N ARG A 16 1.58 -18.72 3.99
CA ARG A 16 0.89 -19.97 4.38
C ARG A 16 1.79 -20.86 5.26
N TYR A 17 3.10 -20.83 4.99
CA TYR A 17 4.10 -21.54 5.81
C TYR A 17 4.27 -20.85 7.17
N GLU A 18 4.27 -19.51 7.25
CA GLU A 18 4.25 -18.78 8.53
C GLU A 18 3.02 -19.14 9.36
N LEU A 19 1.83 -19.24 8.74
CA LEU A 19 0.62 -19.68 9.42
C LEU A 19 0.71 -21.14 9.91
N MET A 20 1.33 -22.02 9.13
CA MET A 20 1.57 -23.42 9.58
C MET A 20 2.54 -23.47 10.75
N GLU A 21 3.62 -22.68 10.73
CA GLU A 21 4.57 -22.57 11.84
C GLU A 21 3.87 -22.05 13.12
N GLU A 22 3.04 -21.01 13.00
CA GLU A 22 2.36 -20.37 14.12
C GLU A 22 1.25 -21.24 14.72
N TYR A 23 0.41 -21.86 13.90
CA TYR A 23 -0.80 -22.56 14.37
C TYR A 23 -0.65 -24.07 14.48
N TYR A 24 0.26 -24.69 13.70
CA TYR A 24 0.42 -26.13 13.59
C TYR A 24 1.90 -26.55 13.59
N PRO A 25 2.69 -26.20 14.64
CA PRO A 25 4.14 -26.41 14.64
C PRO A 25 4.57 -27.86 14.44
N GLU A 26 3.79 -28.84 14.92
CA GLU A 26 4.09 -30.27 14.72
C GLU A 26 3.94 -30.71 13.26
N LEU A 27 2.98 -30.15 12.52
CA LEU A 27 2.82 -30.39 11.09
C LEU A 27 3.88 -29.64 10.28
N PHE A 28 4.27 -28.46 10.74
CA PHE A 28 5.35 -27.69 10.15
C PHE A 28 6.69 -28.44 10.20
N ASP A 29 6.99 -29.12 11.30
CA ASP A 29 8.21 -29.95 11.40
C ASP A 29 8.19 -31.13 10.43
N LYS A 30 7.05 -31.82 10.27
CA LYS A 30 6.90 -32.86 9.24
C LYS A 30 7.10 -32.31 7.83
N MET A 31 6.57 -31.12 7.56
CA MET A 31 6.73 -30.45 6.27
C MET A 31 8.20 -30.18 5.98
N LYS A 32 8.99 -29.67 6.96
CA LYS A 32 10.44 -29.48 6.82
C LYS A 32 11.15 -30.74 6.38
N ASP A 33 10.80 -31.90 6.94
CA ASP A 33 11.38 -33.17 6.56
C ASP A 33 11.17 -33.51 5.08
N TYR A 34 9.96 -33.26 4.54
CA TYR A 34 9.67 -33.49 3.13
C TYR A 34 10.34 -32.46 2.22
N ILE A 35 10.49 -31.22 2.67
CA ILE A 35 11.25 -30.17 1.96
C ILE A 35 12.74 -30.56 1.91
N ALA A 36 13.32 -31.01 3.01
CA ALA A 36 14.71 -31.46 3.07
C ALA A 36 14.98 -32.67 2.12
N LYS A 37 14.00 -33.58 2.00
CA LYS A 37 14.05 -34.73 1.10
C LYS A 37 13.81 -34.37 -0.38
N GLY A 38 13.53 -33.12 -0.71
CA GLY A 38 13.21 -32.69 -2.08
C GLY A 38 11.85 -33.19 -2.61
N ARG A 39 10.95 -33.65 -1.69
CA ARG A 39 9.60 -34.15 -2.02
C ARG A 39 8.52 -33.06 -1.95
N TRP A 40 8.76 -32.05 -1.15
CA TRP A 40 7.98 -30.84 -1.07
C TRP A 40 8.86 -29.68 -1.56
N ASN A 41 8.41 -28.97 -2.57
CA ASN A 41 9.12 -27.83 -3.15
C ASN A 41 8.46 -26.50 -2.73
N VAL A 42 9.30 -25.57 -2.22
CA VAL A 42 8.90 -24.18 -2.03
C VAL A 42 9.00 -23.46 -3.37
N CYS A 43 7.97 -22.77 -3.81
CA CYS A 43 7.93 -22.11 -5.12
C CYS A 43 7.25 -20.74 -5.04
N GLY A 44 7.34 -20.00 -6.15
CA GLY A 44 6.70 -18.69 -6.31
C GLY A 44 7.42 -17.52 -5.67
N SER A 45 8.49 -17.76 -4.93
CA SER A 45 9.39 -16.75 -4.32
C SER A 45 8.72 -15.71 -3.42
N ALA A 46 7.41 -15.51 -3.52
CA ALA A 46 6.66 -14.44 -2.88
C ALA A 46 6.22 -14.77 -1.44
N PHE A 47 6.03 -13.75 -0.63
CA PHE A 47 5.34 -13.87 0.65
C PHE A 47 3.88 -14.26 0.44
N GLU A 48 3.19 -13.56 -0.47
CA GLU A 48 1.80 -13.82 -0.84
C GLU A 48 1.63 -13.93 -2.37
N ASN A 49 0.73 -14.81 -2.82
CA ASN A 49 0.31 -14.93 -4.21
C ASN A 49 -0.54 -13.72 -4.60
N GLY A 50 0.15 -12.60 -4.91
CA GLY A 50 -0.44 -11.27 -5.00
C GLY A 50 -0.83 -10.86 -6.42
N ASP A 51 -1.79 -9.92 -6.50
CA ASP A 51 -2.03 -9.14 -7.72
C ASP A 51 -0.76 -8.43 -8.17
N THR A 52 -0.51 -8.32 -9.46
CA THR A 52 0.70 -7.69 -10.03
C THR A 52 0.45 -6.35 -10.70
N ASN A 53 -0.81 -5.90 -10.78
CA ASN A 53 -1.20 -4.68 -11.48
C ASN A 53 -1.46 -3.50 -10.53
N ILE A 54 -2.02 -3.77 -9.35
CA ILE A 54 -2.40 -2.74 -8.36
C ILE A 54 -1.25 -2.40 -7.40
N PRO A 55 -0.52 -3.40 -6.82
CA PRO A 55 0.62 -3.11 -5.96
C PRO A 55 1.70 -2.29 -6.65
N SER A 56 2.38 -1.45 -5.89
CA SER A 56 3.54 -0.71 -6.40
C SER A 56 4.72 -1.65 -6.68
N PRO A 57 5.66 -1.28 -7.56
CA PRO A 57 6.87 -2.07 -7.79
C PRO A 57 7.64 -2.38 -6.50
N GLU A 58 7.72 -1.43 -5.57
CA GLU A 58 8.40 -1.67 -4.28
C GLU A 58 7.66 -2.73 -3.44
N ALA A 59 6.32 -2.72 -3.44
CA ALA A 59 5.55 -3.76 -2.76
C ALA A 59 5.81 -5.16 -3.36
N LEU A 60 5.93 -5.26 -4.69
CA LEU A 60 6.29 -6.52 -5.37
C LEU A 60 7.71 -6.97 -5.01
N PHE A 61 8.68 -6.06 -4.95
CA PHE A 61 10.03 -6.38 -4.47
C PHE A 61 10.02 -6.88 -3.02
N ARG A 62 9.25 -6.24 -2.14
CA ARG A 62 9.12 -6.67 -0.74
C ARG A 62 8.41 -8.00 -0.60
N ASN A 63 7.42 -8.25 -1.43
CA ASN A 63 6.72 -9.53 -1.48
C ASN A 63 7.70 -10.68 -1.79
N ILE A 64 8.58 -10.50 -2.78
CA ILE A 64 9.63 -11.47 -3.14
C ILE A 64 10.70 -11.55 -2.04
N LEU A 65 11.19 -10.41 -1.54
CA LEU A 65 12.21 -10.36 -0.49
C LEU A 65 11.76 -11.14 0.75
N PHE A 66 10.56 -10.87 1.26
CA PHE A 66 10.06 -11.55 2.46
C PHE A 66 9.78 -13.03 2.21
N GLY A 67 9.28 -13.39 1.02
CA GLY A 67 9.03 -14.77 0.65
C GLY A 67 10.30 -15.61 0.64
N ASN A 68 11.28 -15.19 -0.15
CA ASN A 68 12.54 -15.91 -0.27
C ASN A 68 13.42 -15.86 0.99
N SER A 69 13.38 -14.75 1.74
CA SER A 69 14.09 -14.69 3.03
C SER A 69 13.52 -15.69 4.04
N TYR A 70 12.21 -15.87 4.09
CA TYR A 70 11.58 -16.87 4.94
C TYR A 70 11.96 -18.30 4.52
N PHE A 71 11.91 -18.60 3.23
CA PHE A 71 12.28 -19.93 2.72
C PHE A 71 13.75 -20.25 3.00
N ASP A 72 14.64 -19.28 2.85
CA ASP A 72 16.06 -19.44 3.16
C ASP A 72 16.29 -19.64 4.66
N GLU A 73 15.69 -18.81 5.50
CA GLU A 73 15.80 -18.91 6.97
C GLU A 73 15.28 -20.25 7.52
N LYS A 74 14.12 -20.70 7.05
CA LYS A 74 13.43 -21.87 7.63
C LYS A 74 13.88 -23.20 7.01
N PHE A 75 14.26 -23.19 5.73
CA PHE A 75 14.50 -24.42 4.97
C PHE A 75 15.88 -24.47 4.29
N GLY A 76 16.67 -23.39 4.31
CA GLY A 76 17.93 -23.28 3.58
C GLY A 76 17.75 -23.41 2.06
N LYS A 77 16.60 -22.99 1.55
CA LYS A 77 16.23 -23.08 0.13
C LYS A 77 15.60 -21.77 -0.32
N ARG A 78 15.80 -21.44 -1.60
CA ARG A 78 15.14 -20.32 -2.28
C ARG A 78 14.37 -20.83 -3.48
N SER A 79 13.30 -20.18 -3.83
CA SER A 79 12.62 -20.33 -5.11
C SER A 79 13.25 -19.39 -6.14
N VAL A 80 13.19 -19.78 -7.40
CA VAL A 80 13.77 -19.02 -8.53
C VAL A 80 12.73 -18.55 -9.53
N ASP A 81 11.46 -18.74 -9.22
CA ASP A 81 10.34 -18.40 -10.08
C ASP A 81 9.28 -17.54 -9.37
N ILE A 82 8.45 -16.91 -10.17
CA ILE A 82 7.15 -16.39 -9.77
C ILE A 82 6.08 -17.35 -10.29
N TYR A 83 5.28 -17.87 -9.37
CA TYR A 83 4.23 -18.85 -9.63
C TYR A 83 2.86 -18.26 -9.28
N LEU A 84 2.14 -17.78 -10.29
CA LEU A 84 0.88 -17.06 -10.16
C LEU A 84 -0.22 -17.71 -11.01
N PRO A 85 -0.76 -18.85 -10.59
CA PRO A 85 -1.69 -19.64 -11.43
C PRO A 85 -3.03 -18.94 -11.66
N ASP A 86 -3.50 -18.07 -10.76
CA ASP A 86 -4.86 -17.53 -10.81
C ASP A 86 -4.97 -15.98 -10.80
N CYS A 87 -3.86 -15.23 -10.90
CA CYS A 87 -3.89 -13.76 -10.93
C CYS A 87 -4.49 -13.22 -12.25
N PHE A 88 -5.13 -12.04 -12.17
CA PHE A 88 -5.97 -11.51 -13.27
C PHE A 88 -5.18 -10.60 -14.22
N GLY A 89 -4.18 -11.17 -14.87
CA GLY A 89 -3.29 -10.49 -15.78
C GLY A 89 -2.03 -9.93 -15.13
N PHE A 90 -1.04 -9.64 -15.97
CA PHE A 90 0.32 -9.36 -15.54
C PHE A 90 0.87 -8.16 -16.30
N GLY A 91 1.30 -7.14 -15.57
CA GLY A 91 1.89 -5.92 -16.13
C GLY A 91 3.27 -6.18 -16.76
N TRP A 92 3.60 -5.43 -17.82
CA TRP A 92 4.86 -5.58 -18.56
C TRP A 92 6.12 -5.25 -17.76
N ALA A 93 5.98 -4.65 -16.58
CA ALA A 93 7.09 -4.39 -15.65
C ALA A 93 7.55 -5.65 -14.89
N LEU A 94 6.75 -6.72 -14.85
CA LEU A 94 7.00 -7.88 -13.98
C LEU A 94 8.32 -8.60 -14.30
N PRO A 95 8.73 -8.85 -15.56
CA PRO A 95 10.04 -9.48 -15.85
C PRO A 95 11.22 -8.68 -15.33
N ALA A 96 11.17 -7.35 -15.38
CA ALA A 96 12.22 -6.49 -14.82
C ALA A 96 12.30 -6.64 -13.29
N ILE A 97 11.14 -6.73 -12.61
CA ILE A 97 11.05 -6.97 -11.17
C ILE A 97 11.64 -8.34 -10.81
N GLU A 98 11.28 -9.38 -11.56
CA GLU A 98 11.78 -10.74 -11.36
C GLU A 98 13.31 -10.82 -11.54
N ARG A 99 13.82 -10.33 -12.66
CA ARG A 99 15.28 -10.36 -12.92
C ARG A 99 16.07 -9.54 -11.91
N HIS A 100 15.53 -8.37 -11.49
CA HIS A 100 16.17 -7.57 -10.45
C HIS A 100 16.05 -8.22 -9.05
N SER A 101 15.15 -9.18 -8.87
CA SER A 101 15.03 -10.01 -7.65
C SER A 101 15.83 -11.33 -7.73
N ASN A 102 16.69 -11.50 -8.74
CA ASN A 102 17.49 -12.70 -9.01
C ASN A 102 16.64 -13.95 -9.31
N LEU A 103 15.47 -13.75 -9.96
CA LEU A 103 14.60 -14.84 -10.40
C LEU A 103 14.79 -15.10 -11.90
N MET A 104 14.42 -16.29 -12.36
CA MET A 104 14.57 -16.69 -13.75
C MET A 104 13.31 -17.22 -14.43
N GLY A 105 12.23 -17.48 -13.71
CA GLY A 105 11.05 -18.14 -14.23
C GLY A 105 9.71 -17.51 -13.83
N PHE A 106 8.76 -17.56 -14.74
CA PHE A 106 7.36 -17.12 -14.56
C PHE A 106 6.40 -18.22 -14.97
N THR A 107 5.46 -18.58 -14.10
CA THR A 107 4.44 -19.62 -14.38
C THR A 107 3.04 -19.11 -14.13
N THR A 108 2.14 -19.30 -15.09
CA THR A 108 0.70 -19.08 -14.94
C THR A 108 -0.13 -19.97 -15.87
N GLN A 109 -1.37 -20.29 -15.47
CA GLN A 109 -2.39 -20.88 -16.34
C GLN A 109 -3.52 -19.90 -16.70
N LYS A 110 -3.53 -18.73 -16.04
CA LYS A 110 -4.69 -17.82 -16.09
C LYS A 110 -5.00 -17.27 -17.48
N LEU A 111 -4.02 -17.20 -18.36
CA LEU A 111 -4.23 -16.70 -19.73
C LEU A 111 -5.24 -17.54 -20.53
N ALA A 112 -5.46 -18.81 -20.17
CA ALA A 112 -6.49 -19.67 -20.75
C ALA A 112 -7.93 -19.19 -20.47
N TRP A 113 -8.14 -18.33 -19.47
CA TRP A 113 -9.44 -17.74 -19.12
C TRP A 113 -9.80 -16.50 -19.95
N GLY A 114 -8.98 -16.13 -20.94
CA GLY A 114 -9.26 -15.04 -21.86
C GLY A 114 -8.24 -13.90 -21.81
N SER A 115 -7.00 -14.17 -22.22
CA SER A 115 -6.00 -13.14 -22.44
C SER A 115 -6.40 -12.22 -23.61
N ALA A 116 -6.16 -10.92 -23.47
CA ALA A 116 -6.40 -9.93 -24.53
C ALA A 116 -5.56 -10.20 -25.79
N TYR A 117 -4.41 -10.84 -25.62
CA TYR A 117 -3.46 -11.14 -26.68
C TYR A 117 -3.39 -12.64 -27.04
N GLY A 118 -4.19 -13.49 -26.37
CA GLY A 118 -4.10 -14.95 -26.48
C GLY A 118 -2.92 -15.52 -25.69
N ILE A 119 -2.50 -16.74 -26.05
CA ILE A 119 -1.35 -17.45 -25.48
C ILE A 119 -0.29 -17.54 -26.59
N PRO A 120 0.79 -16.75 -26.54
CA PRO A 120 1.75 -16.66 -27.64
C PRO A 120 2.65 -17.88 -27.80
N PHE A 121 2.85 -18.69 -26.75
CA PHE A 121 3.64 -19.90 -26.71
C PHE A 121 3.28 -20.77 -25.51
N ASP A 122 3.77 -21.98 -25.46
CA ASP A 122 3.71 -22.86 -24.29
C ASP A 122 4.79 -22.51 -23.26
N ILE A 123 6.05 -22.62 -23.71
CA ILE A 123 7.25 -22.23 -22.96
C ILE A 123 8.07 -21.30 -23.85
N GLY A 124 8.60 -20.24 -23.27
CA GLY A 124 9.35 -19.21 -23.99
C GLY A 124 10.04 -18.22 -23.05
N LYS A 125 10.26 -17.02 -23.55
CA LYS A 125 10.82 -15.92 -22.80
C LYS A 125 9.84 -14.76 -22.73
N TRP A 126 9.72 -14.15 -21.58
CA TRP A 126 9.02 -12.88 -21.41
C TRP A 126 10.03 -11.76 -21.17
N GLN A 127 10.05 -10.78 -22.09
CA GLN A 127 10.97 -9.64 -22.01
C GLN A 127 10.23 -8.43 -21.43
N GLY A 128 10.78 -7.86 -20.36
CA GLY A 128 10.27 -6.67 -19.66
C GLY A 128 10.55 -5.35 -20.37
N VAL A 129 10.06 -4.27 -19.77
CA VAL A 129 10.18 -2.89 -20.29
C VAL A 129 11.61 -2.39 -20.39
N ASP A 130 12.51 -2.91 -19.54
CA ASP A 130 13.94 -2.59 -19.49
C ASP A 130 14.82 -3.52 -20.36
N GLY A 131 14.18 -4.47 -21.07
CA GLY A 131 14.85 -5.49 -21.85
C GLY A 131 15.30 -6.74 -21.09
N SER A 132 15.07 -6.83 -19.79
CA SER A 132 15.29 -8.04 -18.98
C SER A 132 14.42 -9.19 -19.45
N GLU A 133 14.95 -10.42 -19.44
CA GLU A 133 14.24 -11.63 -19.87
C GLU A 133 14.12 -12.64 -18.74
N VAL A 134 12.94 -13.27 -18.61
CA VAL A 134 12.71 -14.45 -17.77
C VAL A 134 12.14 -15.56 -18.64
N TYR A 135 12.39 -16.81 -18.27
CA TYR A 135 11.66 -17.95 -18.87
C TYR A 135 10.19 -17.87 -18.43
N ALA A 136 9.29 -18.34 -19.29
CA ALA A 136 7.87 -18.30 -18.98
C ALA A 136 7.17 -19.57 -19.46
N SER A 137 6.43 -20.22 -18.55
CA SER A 137 5.50 -21.32 -18.85
C SER A 137 4.08 -20.79 -18.62
N ILE A 138 3.35 -20.62 -19.73
CA ILE A 138 2.07 -19.89 -19.71
C ILE A 138 0.86 -20.68 -20.23
N ASN A 139 1.06 -21.98 -20.46
CA ASN A 139 0.01 -22.90 -20.91
C ASN A 139 0.08 -24.29 -20.24
N PRO A 140 0.25 -24.37 -18.90
CA PRO A 140 0.46 -25.66 -18.21
C PRO A 140 -0.83 -26.46 -17.99
N HIS A 141 -1.95 -26.11 -18.61
CA HIS A 141 -3.31 -26.61 -18.34
C HIS A 141 -3.87 -26.08 -17.00
N ASP A 142 -5.10 -26.47 -16.68
CA ASP A 142 -5.83 -26.04 -15.50
C ASP A 142 -5.18 -26.60 -14.20
N TYR A 143 -5.04 -25.78 -13.19
CA TYR A 143 -4.50 -26.15 -11.87
C TYR A 143 -5.50 -26.95 -11.01
N TYR A 144 -6.79 -26.99 -11.41
CA TYR A 144 -7.83 -27.86 -10.83
C TYR A 144 -8.13 -29.04 -11.78
N TYR A 145 -7.21 -29.99 -11.83
CA TYR A 145 -7.26 -31.09 -12.77
C TYR A 145 -6.81 -32.43 -12.20
N THR A 146 -7.65 -33.47 -12.30
CA THR A 146 -7.27 -34.86 -12.05
C THR A 146 -6.67 -35.47 -13.32
N LEU A 147 -5.38 -35.66 -13.32
CA LEU A 147 -4.62 -36.17 -14.44
C LEU A 147 -4.89 -37.65 -14.64
N THR A 148 -5.38 -38.04 -15.84
CA THR A 148 -5.73 -39.43 -16.21
C THR A 148 -5.27 -39.80 -17.61
N LYS A 149 -4.58 -38.92 -18.30
CA LYS A 149 -4.01 -39.10 -19.65
C LYS A 149 -2.81 -38.16 -19.83
N LEU A 150 -1.82 -38.56 -20.56
CA LEU A 150 -0.63 -37.75 -20.88
C LEU A 150 -0.11 -38.04 -22.29
N ARG A 151 0.51 -39.21 -22.52
CA ARG A 151 1.24 -39.54 -23.75
C ARG A 151 0.38 -39.58 -25.00
N ASP A 152 -0.89 -39.97 -24.90
CA ASP A 152 -1.91 -40.03 -25.93
C ASP A 152 -2.89 -38.85 -25.91
N TRP A 153 -2.56 -37.82 -25.10
CA TRP A 153 -3.44 -36.65 -24.99
C TRP A 153 -3.13 -35.62 -26.08
N ASP A 154 -4.07 -35.38 -26.96
CA ASP A 154 -3.95 -34.41 -28.06
C ASP A 154 -3.43 -33.04 -27.57
N PHE A 155 -3.82 -32.60 -26.38
CA PHE A 155 -3.32 -31.34 -25.79
C PHE A 155 -1.80 -31.37 -25.62
N VAL A 156 -1.24 -32.44 -25.07
CA VAL A 156 0.18 -32.62 -24.87
C VAL A 156 0.91 -32.80 -26.20
N LEU A 157 0.40 -33.66 -27.08
CA LEU A 157 0.99 -33.92 -28.41
C LEU A 157 1.05 -32.67 -29.28
N ASN A 158 0.01 -31.82 -29.21
CA ASN A 158 0.00 -30.55 -29.92
C ASN A 158 1.02 -29.57 -29.36
N LYS A 159 1.26 -29.57 -28.05
CA LYS A 159 2.30 -28.72 -27.44
C LYS A 159 3.70 -29.12 -27.96
N PHE A 160 4.03 -30.39 -27.99
CA PHE A 160 5.30 -30.86 -28.57
C PHE A 160 5.45 -30.45 -30.03
N LYS A 161 4.40 -30.63 -30.82
CA LYS A 161 4.37 -30.22 -32.23
C LYS A 161 4.56 -28.72 -32.43
N GLU A 162 4.02 -27.91 -31.55
CA GLU A 162 4.21 -26.46 -31.56
C GLU A 162 5.61 -26.06 -31.08
N ASN A 163 6.17 -26.74 -30.10
CA ASN A 163 7.47 -26.49 -29.52
C ASN A 163 8.62 -26.92 -30.44
N GLU A 164 8.41 -27.93 -31.32
CA GLU A 164 9.42 -28.47 -32.27
C GLU A 164 10.06 -27.36 -33.13
N LYS A 165 9.26 -26.34 -33.53
CA LYS A 165 9.77 -25.21 -34.35
C LYS A 165 10.78 -24.32 -33.61
N TYR A 166 10.85 -24.44 -32.28
CA TYR A 166 11.80 -23.72 -31.43
C TYR A 166 12.92 -24.63 -30.89
N ASP A 167 12.98 -25.86 -31.34
CA ASP A 167 13.95 -26.87 -30.85
C ASP A 167 13.78 -27.14 -29.34
N LEU A 168 12.50 -27.05 -28.86
CA LEU A 168 12.12 -27.26 -27.49
C LEU A 168 11.42 -28.61 -27.36
N ASN A 169 12.01 -29.51 -26.56
CA ASN A 169 11.56 -30.88 -26.40
C ASN A 169 10.77 -31.12 -25.09
N ASP A 170 10.60 -30.11 -24.31
CA ASP A 170 9.90 -30.17 -23.03
C ASP A 170 8.52 -29.52 -23.10
N THR A 171 7.62 -29.99 -22.23
CA THR A 171 6.37 -29.31 -21.91
C THR A 171 6.02 -29.49 -20.44
N TYR A 172 5.21 -28.61 -19.92
CA TYR A 172 4.87 -28.54 -18.50
C TYR A 172 3.34 -28.69 -18.33
N ILE A 173 2.91 -29.60 -17.43
CA ILE A 173 1.49 -29.89 -17.19
C ILE A 173 1.18 -29.86 -15.69
N PHE A 174 0.21 -29.06 -15.32
CA PHE A 174 -0.35 -29.02 -13.97
C PHE A 174 -1.28 -30.19 -13.68
N HIS A 175 -1.28 -30.64 -12.43
CA HIS A 175 -2.36 -31.41 -11.84
C HIS A 175 -2.50 -31.05 -10.36
N GLY A 176 -3.73 -30.95 -9.88
CA GLY A 176 -3.98 -30.54 -8.51
C GLY A 176 -5.41 -30.18 -8.20
N ILE A 177 -5.60 -29.52 -7.06
CA ILE A 177 -6.90 -29.05 -6.57
C ILE A 177 -6.79 -27.56 -6.32
N GLY A 178 -6.81 -26.76 -7.39
CA GLY A 178 -6.92 -25.31 -7.31
C GLY A 178 -8.26 -24.89 -6.68
N ASP A 179 -8.42 -23.63 -6.31
CA ASP A 179 -9.59 -23.01 -5.67
C ASP A 179 -9.96 -23.51 -4.26
N ARG A 180 -9.54 -24.69 -3.87
CA ARG A 180 -9.98 -25.32 -2.62
C ARG A 180 -8.88 -25.50 -1.59
N GLY A 181 -7.65 -25.26 -1.99
CA GLY A 181 -6.45 -25.58 -1.21
C GLY A 181 -6.36 -27.10 -0.94
N GLY A 182 -5.19 -27.67 -1.17
CA GLY A 182 -4.98 -29.09 -0.96
C GLY A 182 -3.92 -29.69 -1.88
N ALA A 183 -3.73 -31.00 -1.79
CA ALA A 183 -2.85 -31.75 -2.65
C ALA A 183 -3.63 -32.36 -3.84
N PRO A 184 -2.95 -32.75 -4.95
CA PRO A 184 -3.54 -33.57 -5.98
C PRO A 184 -4.22 -34.82 -5.40
N ASP A 185 -5.31 -35.25 -5.99
CA ASP A 185 -5.97 -36.49 -5.58
C ASP A 185 -5.10 -37.72 -5.83
N GLU A 186 -5.32 -38.78 -5.06
CA GLU A 186 -4.54 -40.02 -5.14
C GLU A 186 -4.60 -40.66 -6.52
N LYS A 187 -5.70 -40.51 -7.23
CA LYS A 187 -5.88 -41.05 -8.59
C LYS A 187 -4.92 -40.38 -9.58
N SER A 188 -4.77 -39.09 -9.47
CA SER A 188 -3.83 -38.32 -10.31
C SER A 188 -2.38 -38.70 -10.03
N VAL A 189 -2.03 -38.80 -8.75
CA VAL A 189 -0.67 -39.18 -8.33
C VAL A 189 -0.33 -40.60 -8.75
N ALA A 190 -1.26 -41.56 -8.57
CA ALA A 190 -1.09 -42.94 -9.00
C ALA A 190 -0.91 -43.05 -10.51
N PHE A 191 -1.65 -42.28 -11.28
CA PHE A 191 -1.53 -42.22 -12.73
C PHE A 191 -0.14 -41.75 -13.16
N VAL A 192 0.38 -40.68 -12.59
CA VAL A 192 1.74 -40.17 -12.89
C VAL A 192 2.79 -41.22 -12.55
N GLU A 193 2.69 -41.88 -11.38
CA GLU A 193 3.59 -42.96 -10.97
C GLU A 193 3.59 -44.12 -11.96
N GLU A 194 2.44 -44.50 -12.51
CA GLU A 194 2.32 -45.56 -13.51
C GLU A 194 2.87 -45.11 -14.89
N GLU A 195 2.71 -43.85 -15.25
CA GLU A 195 3.30 -43.32 -16.48
C GLU A 195 4.82 -43.25 -16.42
N ILE A 196 5.41 -42.90 -15.27
CA ILE A 196 6.86 -42.89 -15.06
C ILE A 196 7.43 -44.30 -15.28
N LYS A 197 6.75 -45.37 -14.84
CA LYS A 197 7.22 -46.76 -15.04
C LYS A 197 7.25 -47.17 -16.51
N LYS A 198 6.57 -46.47 -17.41
CA LYS A 198 6.51 -46.72 -18.85
C LYS A 198 7.53 -45.91 -19.65
N ASN A 199 8.45 -45.19 -19.00
CA ASN A 199 9.41 -44.34 -19.69
C ASN A 199 10.32 -45.14 -20.64
N ASP A 200 10.77 -46.36 -20.27
CA ASP A 200 11.58 -47.22 -21.12
C ASP A 200 10.81 -47.77 -22.37
N GLU A 201 9.52 -47.61 -22.43
CA GLU A 201 8.62 -48.12 -23.46
C GLU A 201 8.10 -47.01 -24.41
N SER A 202 8.53 -45.74 -24.23
CA SER A 202 7.96 -44.58 -24.90
C SER A 202 9.00 -43.53 -25.28
N ASP A 203 8.79 -42.83 -26.40
CA ASP A 203 9.56 -41.69 -26.83
C ASP A 203 9.29 -40.42 -25.98
N ILE A 204 8.26 -40.41 -25.15
CA ILE A 204 7.94 -39.34 -24.23
C ILE A 204 8.30 -39.78 -22.83
N GLU A 205 9.25 -39.10 -22.21
CA GLU A 205 9.59 -39.26 -20.80
C GLU A 205 8.58 -38.48 -19.94
N VAL A 206 8.11 -39.08 -18.86
CA VAL A 206 7.27 -38.43 -17.85
C VAL A 206 8.03 -38.37 -16.55
N ILE A 207 8.10 -37.18 -15.95
CA ILE A 207 8.69 -36.96 -14.64
C ILE A 207 7.70 -36.27 -13.68
N ALA A 208 7.78 -36.55 -12.39
CA ALA A 208 7.14 -35.75 -11.37
C ALA A 208 8.03 -34.55 -11.05
N ALA A 209 7.67 -33.38 -11.54
CA ALA A 209 8.51 -32.18 -11.47
C ALA A 209 8.17 -31.28 -10.28
N SER A 210 9.16 -30.50 -9.81
CA SER A 210 8.91 -29.31 -9.01
C SER A 210 8.44 -28.14 -9.90
N ALA A 211 7.84 -27.11 -9.31
CA ALA A 211 7.29 -25.98 -10.06
C ALA A 211 8.35 -25.23 -10.90
N ASP A 212 9.58 -25.17 -10.42
CA ASP A 212 10.71 -24.48 -11.02
C ASP A 212 11.62 -25.38 -11.89
N GLU A 213 11.36 -26.69 -11.91
CA GLU A 213 12.24 -27.67 -12.57
C GLU A 213 12.43 -27.39 -14.06
N ILE A 214 11.38 -26.98 -14.75
CA ILE A 214 11.46 -26.64 -16.20
C ILE A 214 12.46 -25.51 -16.48
N TYR A 215 12.61 -24.55 -15.58
CA TYR A 215 13.54 -23.43 -15.75
C TYR A 215 14.96 -23.86 -15.51
N HIS A 216 15.18 -24.73 -14.54
CA HIS A 216 16.47 -25.37 -14.29
C HIS A 216 16.89 -26.27 -15.46
N ASP A 217 15.96 -27.02 -16.04
CA ASP A 217 16.24 -27.88 -17.21
C ASP A 217 16.64 -27.04 -18.42
N ILE A 218 15.90 -25.96 -18.71
CA ILE A 218 16.26 -25.05 -19.80
C ILE A 218 17.64 -24.43 -19.53
N GLU A 219 17.90 -23.95 -18.31
CA GLU A 219 19.16 -23.27 -18.00
C GLU A 219 20.35 -24.19 -18.05
N ASN A 220 20.23 -25.45 -17.60
CA ASN A 220 21.34 -26.37 -17.44
C ASN A 220 21.56 -27.33 -18.64
N ASN A 221 20.48 -27.72 -19.34
CA ASN A 221 20.50 -28.78 -20.33
C ASN A 221 20.39 -28.27 -21.77
N TYR A 222 19.89 -27.04 -21.98
CA TYR A 222 19.76 -26.44 -23.31
C TYR A 222 21.02 -25.65 -23.67
N THR A 223 21.48 -25.77 -24.92
CA THR A 223 22.58 -24.98 -25.45
C THR A 223 22.17 -23.52 -25.63
N ASP A 224 23.14 -22.61 -25.71
CA ASP A 224 22.87 -21.18 -25.97
C ASP A 224 22.13 -20.97 -27.31
N GLU A 225 22.41 -21.85 -28.33
CA GLU A 225 21.67 -21.80 -29.60
C GLU A 225 20.22 -22.17 -29.44
N GLN A 226 19.87 -23.19 -28.64
CA GLN A 226 18.50 -23.59 -28.33
C GLN A 226 17.80 -22.51 -27.50
N LYS A 227 18.44 -21.98 -26.46
CA LYS A 227 17.91 -20.86 -25.66
C LYS A 227 17.63 -19.62 -26.51
N ALA A 228 18.46 -19.36 -27.55
CA ALA A 228 18.24 -18.24 -28.46
C ALA A 228 17.06 -18.45 -29.43
N LYS A 229 16.64 -19.70 -29.69
CA LYS A 229 15.48 -20.01 -30.53
C LYS A 229 14.14 -19.89 -29.78
N LEU A 230 14.16 -19.87 -28.47
CA LEU A 230 12.90 -19.74 -27.68
C LEU A 230 12.09 -18.52 -28.11
N PRO A 231 10.76 -18.64 -28.23
CA PRO A 231 9.91 -17.51 -28.58
C PRO A 231 9.97 -16.42 -27.50
N VAL A 232 9.92 -15.15 -27.92
CA VAL A 232 10.01 -14.00 -27.01
C VAL A 232 8.73 -13.18 -27.10
N TRP A 233 8.10 -12.93 -25.97
CA TRP A 233 6.98 -12.00 -25.81
C TRP A 233 7.46 -10.67 -25.21
N LYS A 234 7.10 -9.54 -25.85
CA LYS A 234 7.54 -8.18 -25.48
C LYS A 234 6.32 -7.29 -25.26
N ASN A 235 5.45 -7.66 -24.35
CA ASN A 235 4.27 -6.90 -23.99
C ASN A 235 3.72 -7.39 -22.66
N GLU A 236 2.64 -6.77 -22.17
CA GLU A 236 1.88 -7.20 -21.01
C GLU A 236 1.04 -8.46 -21.30
N PHE A 237 0.58 -9.14 -20.26
CA PHE A 237 -0.38 -10.22 -20.30
C PHE A 237 -1.68 -9.84 -19.58
N VAL A 238 -2.39 -8.82 -20.07
CA VAL A 238 -3.68 -8.41 -19.48
C VAL A 238 -4.83 -9.27 -19.97
N MET A 239 -5.85 -9.38 -19.12
CA MET A 239 -7.06 -10.13 -19.43
C MET A 239 -8.01 -9.31 -20.31
N GLN A 240 -8.86 -9.99 -21.11
CA GLN A 240 -9.82 -9.34 -21.98
C GLN A 240 -11.12 -8.98 -21.27
N ASN A 241 -11.69 -9.90 -20.49
CA ASN A 241 -12.99 -9.76 -19.84
C ASN A 241 -12.96 -10.22 -18.38
N HIS A 242 -12.54 -11.46 -18.15
CA HIS A 242 -12.40 -12.01 -16.81
C HIS A 242 -11.22 -11.35 -16.10
N GLY A 243 -11.46 -10.80 -14.90
CA GLY A 243 -10.44 -10.12 -14.11
C GLY A 243 -10.32 -8.61 -14.32
N VAL A 244 -10.81 -8.03 -15.43
CA VAL A 244 -10.69 -6.58 -15.66
C VAL A 244 -11.49 -5.72 -14.67
N GLY A 245 -12.54 -6.26 -14.07
CA GLY A 245 -13.25 -5.63 -12.96
C GLY A 245 -12.41 -5.51 -11.70
N GLY A 246 -11.38 -6.35 -11.56
CA GLY A 246 -10.45 -6.35 -10.46
C GLY A 246 -9.67 -5.04 -10.28
N TYR A 247 -9.49 -4.25 -11.33
CA TYR A 247 -8.83 -2.95 -11.24
C TYR A 247 -9.68 -1.91 -10.47
N THR A 248 -10.98 -2.16 -10.29
CA THR A 248 -11.93 -1.15 -9.79
C THR A 248 -12.83 -1.64 -8.66
N SER A 249 -13.09 -2.93 -8.55
CA SER A 249 -13.96 -3.50 -7.53
C SER A 249 -13.41 -3.28 -6.13
N ARG A 250 -14.29 -2.92 -5.17
CA ARG A 250 -13.95 -2.61 -3.77
C ARG A 250 -12.86 -1.53 -3.64
N ALA A 251 -13.17 -0.36 -4.17
CA ALA A 251 -12.26 0.76 -4.37
C ALA A 251 -11.50 1.21 -3.11
N ILE A 252 -12.08 1.05 -1.91
CA ILE A 252 -11.45 1.50 -0.67
C ILE A 252 -10.21 0.66 -0.31
N GLY A 253 -10.21 -0.64 -0.59
CA GLY A 253 -9.03 -1.49 -0.38
C GLY A 253 -7.83 -0.99 -1.16
N LYS A 254 -8.05 -0.58 -2.42
CA LYS A 254 -7.01 -0.01 -3.29
C LYS A 254 -6.47 1.33 -2.77
N ARG A 255 -7.35 2.19 -2.24
CA ARG A 255 -6.95 3.46 -1.62
C ARG A 255 -6.06 3.22 -0.40
N TRP A 256 -6.47 2.33 0.49
CA TRP A 256 -5.71 2.07 1.71
C TRP A 256 -4.41 1.30 1.45
N ASN A 257 -4.40 0.39 0.47
CA ASN A 257 -3.15 -0.21 0.02
C ASN A 257 -2.16 0.86 -0.46
N ARG A 258 -2.60 1.78 -1.34
CA ARG A 258 -1.74 2.88 -1.81
C ARG A 258 -1.24 3.73 -0.65
N ARG A 259 -2.09 4.03 0.32
CA ARG A 259 -1.68 4.81 1.49
C ARG A 259 -0.68 4.06 2.37
N CYS A 260 -0.83 2.73 2.54
CA CYS A 260 0.17 1.90 3.23
C CYS A 260 1.52 1.95 2.51
N GLU A 261 1.54 1.79 1.19
CA GLU A 261 2.77 1.84 0.38
C GLU A 261 3.51 3.19 0.53
N GLU A 262 2.78 4.31 0.45
CA GLU A 262 3.37 5.65 0.58
C GLU A 262 3.86 5.91 2.03
N LEU A 263 3.08 5.51 3.04
CA LEU A 263 3.49 5.65 4.45
C LEU A 263 4.68 4.76 4.79
N ALA A 264 4.76 3.56 4.23
CA ALA A 264 5.89 2.67 4.39
C ALA A 264 7.18 3.33 3.85
N ASP A 265 7.17 3.82 2.60
CA ASP A 265 8.32 4.48 1.98
C ASP A 265 8.79 5.69 2.81
N ILE A 266 7.87 6.60 3.19
CA ILE A 266 8.27 7.81 3.92
C ILE A 266 8.73 7.51 5.35
N SER A 267 8.17 6.50 6.02
CA SER A 267 8.60 6.11 7.37
C SER A 267 9.97 5.42 7.37
N GLU A 268 10.27 4.60 6.36
CA GLU A 268 11.59 3.98 6.19
C GLU A 268 12.67 5.04 5.92
N ARG A 269 12.43 5.98 5.03
CA ARG A 269 13.34 7.13 4.77
C ARG A 269 13.58 7.94 6.05
N ALA A 270 12.52 8.24 6.78
CA ALA A 270 12.59 8.95 8.08
C ALA A 270 13.41 8.16 9.10
N GLY A 271 13.18 6.85 9.20
CA GLY A 271 13.95 5.94 10.07
C GLY A 271 15.43 5.92 9.76
N VAL A 272 15.80 5.88 8.46
CA VAL A 272 17.21 5.97 8.03
C VAL A 272 17.82 7.32 8.42
N ILE A 273 17.12 8.44 8.20
CA ILE A 273 17.61 9.78 8.57
C ILE A 273 17.84 9.88 10.08
N SER A 274 16.86 9.46 10.89
CA SER A 274 16.94 9.51 12.34
C SER A 274 18.03 8.62 12.90
N SER A 275 18.16 7.40 12.39
CA SER A 275 19.20 6.46 12.77
C SER A 275 20.60 6.96 12.37
N TYR A 276 20.74 7.53 11.17
CA TYR A 276 21.97 8.14 10.70
C TYR A 276 22.42 9.30 11.60
N LEU A 277 21.47 10.10 12.07
CA LEU A 277 21.75 11.22 13.00
C LEU A 277 21.93 10.75 14.46
N GLY A 278 21.84 9.46 14.75
CA GLY A 278 22.04 8.88 16.09
C GLY A 278 20.93 9.17 17.08
N LEU A 279 19.71 9.48 16.62
CA LEU A 279 18.58 9.86 17.46
C LEU A 279 17.73 8.67 17.91
N THR A 280 17.46 7.73 16.99
CA THR A 280 16.67 6.52 17.23
C THR A 280 17.28 5.34 16.50
N ASP A 281 17.01 4.13 16.94
CA ASP A 281 17.31 2.93 16.15
C ASP A 281 16.25 2.75 15.06
N TYR A 282 16.65 2.20 13.91
CA TYR A 282 15.73 1.83 12.88
C TYR A 282 14.91 0.60 13.33
N ASN A 283 13.60 0.75 13.45
CA ASN A 283 12.70 -0.29 13.97
C ASN A 283 12.30 -1.31 12.90
N GLN A 284 13.27 -2.15 12.47
CA GLN A 284 13.09 -3.17 11.44
C GLN A 284 11.87 -4.07 11.70
N ASN A 285 11.68 -4.49 12.95
CA ASN A 285 10.61 -5.43 13.32
C ASN A 285 9.21 -4.83 13.13
N ALA A 286 8.98 -3.60 13.56
CA ALA A 286 7.68 -2.95 13.41
C ALA A 286 7.38 -2.65 11.94
N ILE A 287 8.38 -2.17 11.20
CA ILE A 287 8.28 -1.87 9.76
C ILE A 287 7.97 -3.16 8.99
N ASN A 288 8.73 -4.23 9.18
CA ASN A 288 8.52 -5.49 8.46
C ASN A 288 7.18 -6.15 8.79
N ARG A 289 6.74 -6.13 10.07
CA ARG A 289 5.39 -6.61 10.43
C ARG A 289 4.30 -5.82 9.74
N SER A 290 4.44 -4.51 9.64
CA SER A 290 3.46 -3.65 8.98
C SER A 290 3.43 -3.90 7.46
N TRP A 291 4.60 -4.09 6.83
CA TRP A 291 4.71 -4.50 5.44
C TRP A 291 4.03 -5.85 5.19
N LYS A 292 4.40 -6.89 5.92
CA LYS A 292 3.84 -8.24 5.77
C LYS A 292 2.32 -8.25 5.98
N ARG A 293 1.80 -7.48 6.95
CA ARG A 293 0.36 -7.38 7.21
C ARG A 293 -0.42 -6.89 6.01
N PHE A 294 -0.01 -5.81 5.36
CA PHE A 294 -0.78 -5.32 4.23
C PHE A 294 -0.46 -6.03 2.91
N ILE A 295 0.77 -6.55 2.71
CA ILE A 295 1.11 -7.41 1.57
C ILE A 295 0.25 -8.68 1.57
N ALA A 296 -0.05 -9.28 2.72
CA ALA A 296 -0.97 -10.42 2.82
C ALA A 296 -2.35 -10.12 2.18
N HIS A 297 -2.77 -8.86 2.15
CA HIS A 297 -4.00 -8.39 1.51
C HIS A 297 -3.81 -7.94 0.05
N GLN A 298 -2.62 -8.08 -0.51
CA GLN A 298 -2.39 -7.98 -1.95
C GLN A 298 -2.69 -9.30 -2.68
N PHE A 299 -3.15 -10.33 -1.97
CA PHE A 299 -3.64 -11.59 -2.51
C PHE A 299 -4.58 -11.37 -3.70
N HIS A 300 -4.46 -12.23 -4.74
CA HIS A 300 -5.08 -12.02 -6.05
C HIS A 300 -6.61 -11.95 -6.07
N ASP A 301 -7.29 -12.32 -5.00
CA ASP A 301 -8.73 -12.11 -4.81
C ASP A 301 -9.06 -10.99 -3.83
N ASP A 302 -8.19 -10.67 -2.86
CA ASP A 302 -8.44 -9.60 -1.89
C ASP A 302 -8.22 -8.22 -2.56
N MET A 303 -7.03 -7.97 -3.09
CA MET A 303 -6.71 -6.70 -3.77
C MET A 303 -7.63 -6.40 -4.97
N PRO A 304 -7.95 -7.33 -5.85
CA PRO A 304 -8.90 -7.09 -6.95
C PRO A 304 -10.34 -6.85 -6.49
N GLY A 305 -10.70 -7.18 -5.28
CA GLY A 305 -12.05 -6.95 -4.76
C GLY A 305 -13.00 -8.12 -5.01
N THR A 306 -12.50 -9.30 -5.29
CA THR A 306 -13.23 -10.49 -5.74
C THR A 306 -13.47 -11.52 -4.65
N SER A 307 -12.79 -11.42 -3.50
CA SER A 307 -12.99 -12.24 -2.31
C SER A 307 -14.39 -12.11 -1.72
N CYS A 308 -14.73 -13.03 -0.83
CA CYS A 308 -15.96 -12.95 -0.05
C CYS A 308 -15.91 -11.83 1.00
N GLN A 309 -17.09 -11.39 1.44
CA GLN A 309 -17.25 -10.27 2.36
C GLN A 309 -16.44 -10.39 3.67
N ARG A 310 -16.28 -11.60 4.17
CA ARG A 310 -15.54 -11.86 5.42
C ARG A 310 -14.07 -11.45 5.33
N VAL A 311 -13.45 -11.60 4.18
CA VAL A 311 -12.05 -11.20 3.95
C VAL A 311 -11.88 -9.70 4.16
N TYR A 312 -12.77 -8.87 3.63
CA TYR A 312 -12.67 -7.41 3.72
C TYR A 312 -12.84 -6.86 5.12
N LYS A 313 -13.53 -7.56 6.01
CA LYS A 313 -13.55 -7.21 7.43
C LYS A 313 -12.16 -7.19 8.04
N ARG A 314 -11.33 -8.14 7.63
CA ARG A 314 -9.95 -8.27 8.08
C ARG A 314 -9.05 -7.30 7.33
N SER A 315 -9.08 -7.31 6.01
CA SER A 315 -8.16 -6.51 5.20
C SER A 315 -8.29 -5.01 5.47
N TRP A 316 -9.51 -4.48 5.60
CA TRP A 316 -9.69 -3.06 5.92
C TRP A 316 -9.16 -2.69 7.31
N ASN A 317 -9.36 -3.56 8.29
CA ASN A 317 -8.78 -3.37 9.61
C ASN A 317 -7.25 -3.41 9.56
N ASP A 318 -6.68 -4.39 8.88
CA ASP A 318 -5.24 -4.60 8.79
C ASP A 318 -4.53 -3.49 8.00
N TYR A 319 -5.15 -2.93 6.95
CA TYR A 319 -4.67 -1.72 6.31
C TYR A 319 -4.61 -0.53 7.28
N ALA A 320 -5.69 -0.30 8.05
CA ALA A 320 -5.72 0.80 9.03
C ALA A 320 -4.69 0.61 10.15
N VAL A 321 -4.50 -0.61 10.62
CA VAL A 321 -3.45 -0.95 11.60
C VAL A 321 -2.06 -0.66 11.02
N SER A 322 -1.80 -1.06 9.77
CA SER A 322 -0.51 -0.80 9.11
C SER A 322 -0.26 0.69 8.89
N MET A 323 -1.27 1.46 8.43
CA MET A 323 -1.18 2.92 8.31
C MET A 323 -0.85 3.59 9.66
N ASN A 324 -1.52 3.16 10.73
CA ASN A 324 -1.27 3.68 12.09
C ASN A 324 0.16 3.38 12.53
N GLN A 325 0.64 2.16 12.34
CA GLN A 325 2.00 1.77 12.75
C GLN A 325 3.08 2.49 11.94
N PHE A 326 2.94 2.63 10.61
CA PHE A 326 3.86 3.43 9.80
C PHE A 326 3.85 4.90 10.21
N THR A 327 2.68 5.46 10.56
CA THR A 327 2.59 6.83 11.10
C THR A 327 3.31 6.96 12.44
N ASN A 328 3.19 5.97 13.32
CA ASN A 328 3.91 5.95 14.59
C ASN A 328 5.43 5.92 14.37
N GLU A 329 5.93 5.10 13.42
CA GLU A 329 7.35 5.05 13.08
C GLU A 329 7.85 6.34 12.41
N LEU A 330 7.03 6.97 11.56
CA LEU A 330 7.31 8.28 10.98
C LEU A 330 7.44 9.36 12.06
N GLU A 331 6.49 9.40 13.00
CA GLU A 331 6.53 10.33 14.14
C GLU A 331 7.73 10.07 15.04
N ALA A 332 7.98 8.82 15.42
CA ALA A 332 9.12 8.40 16.25
C ALA A 332 10.46 8.79 15.64
N SER A 333 10.56 8.78 14.31
CA SER A 333 11.79 9.13 13.59
C SER A 333 11.95 10.63 13.42
N MET A 334 10.95 11.35 12.95
CA MET A 334 11.09 12.76 12.56
C MET A 334 10.88 13.74 13.71
N SER A 335 10.15 13.38 14.78
CA SER A 335 10.00 14.23 15.94
C SER A 335 11.34 14.52 16.63
N PRO A 336 12.23 13.53 16.87
CA PRO A 336 13.57 13.80 17.38
C PRO A 336 14.43 14.64 16.42
N VAL A 337 14.29 14.46 15.09
CA VAL A 337 15.01 15.29 14.10
C VAL A 337 14.66 16.77 14.29
N SER A 338 13.40 17.09 14.61
CA SER A 338 12.97 18.47 14.83
C SER A 338 13.72 19.15 15.98
N SER A 339 14.16 18.38 16.99
CA SER A 339 14.93 18.89 18.12
C SER A 339 16.39 19.24 17.77
N LEU A 340 16.92 18.72 16.69
CA LEU A 340 18.26 19.08 16.20
C LEU A 340 18.24 20.35 15.33
N MET A 341 17.08 20.73 14.81
CA MET A 341 16.95 21.88 13.92
C MET A 341 17.12 23.17 14.68
N LYS A 342 17.78 24.18 14.07
CA LYS A 342 17.89 25.52 14.65
C LYS A 342 16.53 26.21 14.61
N THR A 343 15.98 26.51 15.80
CA THR A 343 14.66 27.13 15.97
C THR A 343 14.70 28.43 16.80
N ASP A 344 15.87 28.86 17.24
CA ASP A 344 16.08 30.03 18.14
C ASP A 344 15.59 31.37 17.54
N PHE A 345 15.50 31.46 16.21
CA PHE A 345 14.97 32.63 15.50
C PHE A 345 13.42 32.72 15.60
N CYS A 346 12.70 31.64 15.95
CA CYS A 346 11.27 31.66 16.07
C CYS A 346 10.81 32.52 17.27
N SER A 347 9.79 33.34 17.06
CA SER A 347 9.09 34.08 18.11
C SER A 347 7.74 33.44 18.49
N GLY A 348 7.20 32.59 17.65
CA GLY A 348 5.97 31.82 17.86
C GLY A 348 6.26 30.35 18.06
N ILE A 349 5.46 29.49 17.40
CA ILE A 349 5.53 28.02 17.42
C ILE A 349 6.48 27.56 16.32
N PRO A 350 7.64 26.94 16.65
CA PRO A 350 8.50 26.37 15.64
C PRO A 350 7.85 25.15 14.97
N VAL A 351 7.81 25.15 13.65
CA VAL A 351 7.26 24.05 12.84
C VAL A 351 8.30 23.57 11.85
N MET A 352 8.75 22.33 11.98
CA MET A 352 9.61 21.68 10.98
C MET A 352 8.75 21.02 9.92
N VAL A 353 9.04 21.26 8.65
CA VAL A 353 8.41 20.57 7.50
C VAL A 353 9.41 19.58 6.94
N TYR A 354 8.96 18.36 6.67
CA TYR A 354 9.72 17.28 6.04
C TYR A 354 9.24 17.00 4.62
N ASN A 355 10.16 17.01 3.67
CA ASN A 355 9.98 16.60 2.28
C ASN A 355 10.66 15.23 2.06
N PRO A 356 9.92 14.13 1.90
CA PRO A 356 10.50 12.81 1.69
C PRO A 356 10.93 12.53 0.24
N VAL A 357 10.62 13.43 -0.72
CA VAL A 357 10.90 13.23 -2.15
C VAL A 357 12.31 13.69 -2.50
N GLU A 358 12.95 13.03 -3.47
CA GLU A 358 14.33 13.30 -3.94
C GLU A 358 14.49 14.57 -4.78
N ALA A 359 13.50 15.43 -4.85
CA ALA A 359 13.55 16.72 -5.53
C ALA A 359 13.25 17.87 -4.57
N ASP A 360 13.83 19.04 -4.82
CA ASP A 360 13.42 20.28 -4.17
C ASP A 360 11.95 20.51 -4.42
N ARG A 361 11.21 20.89 -3.40
CA ARG A 361 9.75 20.98 -3.46
C ARG A 361 9.25 22.29 -2.89
N ARG A 362 8.44 22.97 -3.69
CA ARG A 362 7.55 24.04 -3.26
C ARG A 362 6.13 23.55 -3.33
N GLY A 363 5.33 23.75 -2.28
CA GLY A 363 3.94 23.32 -2.27
C GLY A 363 3.23 23.56 -0.94
N ALA A 364 1.94 23.29 -0.91
CA ALA A 364 1.14 23.43 0.29
C ALA A 364 1.48 22.34 1.32
N VAL A 365 1.56 22.78 2.59
CA VAL A 365 1.61 21.89 3.75
C VAL A 365 0.38 22.18 4.60
N THR A 366 -0.33 21.14 4.98
CA THR A 366 -1.50 21.19 5.86
C THR A 366 -1.14 20.64 7.23
N LEU A 367 -1.47 21.37 8.27
CA LEU A 367 -1.26 20.96 9.67
C LEU A 367 -2.38 21.44 10.56
N ARG A 368 -2.54 20.78 11.71
CA ARG A 368 -3.55 21.10 12.70
C ARG A 368 -2.89 21.52 14.00
N LEU A 369 -3.32 22.66 14.50
CA LEU A 369 -2.83 23.25 15.72
C LEU A 369 -3.94 23.26 16.77
N ASP A 370 -3.65 22.60 17.90
CA ASP A 370 -4.49 22.62 19.09
C ASP A 370 -4.10 23.81 19.98
N ASP A 371 -5.01 24.29 20.82
CA ASP A 371 -4.76 25.27 21.89
C ASP A 371 -4.15 26.61 21.44
N VAL A 372 -4.42 27.04 20.21
CA VAL A 372 -4.04 28.38 19.75
C VAL A 372 -5.04 29.42 20.22
N SER A 373 -4.60 30.36 21.04
CA SER A 373 -5.47 31.39 21.65
C SER A 373 -5.99 32.47 20.69
N SER A 374 -5.53 32.45 19.43
CA SER A 374 -5.85 33.45 18.41
C SER A 374 -6.65 32.85 17.26
N SER A 375 -7.50 33.68 16.62
CA SER A 375 -8.30 33.25 15.46
C SER A 375 -7.49 33.01 14.19
N TYR A 376 -6.27 33.54 14.13
CA TYR A 376 -5.38 33.39 13.00
C TYR A 376 -3.96 33.05 13.47
N VAL A 377 -3.19 32.47 12.55
CA VAL A 377 -1.74 32.36 12.67
C VAL A 377 -1.10 32.84 11.37
N ARG A 378 0.10 33.39 11.48
CA ARG A 378 0.93 33.85 10.36
C ARG A 378 2.25 33.11 10.37
N VAL A 379 2.77 32.77 9.20
CA VAL A 379 3.97 31.95 9.03
C VAL A 379 5.13 32.81 8.53
N TYR A 380 6.31 32.60 9.10
CA TYR A 380 7.53 33.33 8.74
C TYR A 380 8.68 32.39 8.49
N ASP A 381 9.58 32.79 7.57
CA ASP A 381 10.85 32.11 7.37
C ASP A 381 11.93 32.60 8.38
N GLU A 382 13.14 32.06 8.30
CA GLU A 382 14.28 32.38 9.14
C GLU A 382 14.81 33.82 9.00
N LYS A 383 14.40 34.51 7.93
CA LYS A 383 14.75 35.93 7.68
C LYS A 383 13.64 36.86 8.14
N GLY A 384 12.61 36.35 8.79
CA GLY A 384 11.45 37.11 9.22
C GLY A 384 10.52 37.54 8.08
N ARG A 385 10.65 36.95 6.89
CA ARG A 385 9.73 37.21 5.77
C ARG A 385 8.46 36.37 5.98
N GLU A 386 7.31 37.01 5.85
CA GLU A 386 6.03 36.33 5.92
C GLU A 386 5.82 35.42 4.73
N ILE A 387 5.34 34.21 4.98
CA ILE A 387 5.03 33.15 3.99
C ILE A 387 3.53 33.14 3.75
N LYS A 388 3.11 32.90 2.51
CA LYS A 388 1.72 32.74 2.11
C LYS A 388 1.07 31.62 2.92
N SER A 389 0.06 31.98 3.72
CA SER A 389 -0.61 31.06 4.66
C SER A 389 -2.07 31.41 4.82
N GLN A 390 -2.89 30.42 5.16
CA GLN A 390 -4.31 30.59 5.46
C GLN A 390 -4.76 29.64 6.54
N VAL A 391 -5.80 30.00 7.27
CA VAL A 391 -6.31 29.26 8.40
C VAL A 391 -7.80 28.98 8.20
N THR A 392 -8.21 27.75 8.50
CA THR A 392 -9.60 27.32 8.58
C THR A 392 -9.87 26.84 10.01
N PRO A 393 -10.80 27.46 10.75
CA PRO A 393 -11.22 26.93 12.04
C PRO A 393 -11.97 25.60 11.87
N LEU A 394 -11.56 24.59 12.63
CA LEU A 394 -12.23 23.30 12.75
C LEU A 394 -13.05 23.23 14.03
N GLU A 395 -13.77 22.14 14.23
CA GLU A 395 -14.48 21.85 15.48
C GLU A 395 -13.50 21.75 16.67
N ASN A 396 -13.99 21.97 17.87
CA ASN A 396 -13.23 21.88 19.13
C ASN A 396 -12.04 22.86 19.28
N GLY A 397 -12.03 23.98 18.54
CA GLY A 397 -11.01 25.02 18.66
C GLY A 397 -9.68 24.70 17.95
N VAL A 398 -9.64 23.65 17.17
CA VAL A 398 -8.49 23.28 16.31
C VAL A 398 -8.41 24.23 15.12
N LEU A 399 -7.24 24.73 14.80
CA LEU A 399 -6.98 25.51 13.58
C LEU A 399 -6.26 24.62 12.53
N GLU A 400 -6.87 24.49 11.35
CA GLU A 400 -6.18 23.92 10.21
C GLU A 400 -5.43 25.04 9.48
N LEU A 401 -4.12 24.94 9.44
CA LEU A 401 -3.21 25.86 8.77
C LEU A 401 -2.74 25.24 7.46
N VAL A 402 -2.88 25.99 6.36
CA VAL A 402 -2.25 25.69 5.09
C VAL A 402 -1.26 26.79 4.74
N PHE A 403 -0.02 26.43 4.44
CA PHE A 403 0.98 27.39 3.97
C PHE A 403 1.89 26.79 2.89
N VAL A 404 2.54 27.68 2.11
CA VAL A 404 3.41 27.27 1.01
C VAL A 404 4.82 27.09 1.57
N ALA A 405 5.24 25.83 1.73
CA ALA A 405 6.60 25.50 2.12
C ALA A 405 7.51 25.33 0.91
N ASP A 406 8.79 25.63 1.12
CA ASP A 406 9.88 25.40 0.16
C ASP A 406 10.95 24.58 0.90
N VAL A 407 11.12 23.31 0.54
CA VAL A 407 11.93 22.32 1.26
C VAL A 407 12.80 21.54 0.29
N LYS A 408 14.09 21.40 0.64
CA LYS A 408 15.05 20.66 -0.17
C LYS A 408 14.72 19.18 -0.30
N SER A 409 15.33 18.54 -1.29
CA SER A 409 15.32 17.11 -1.54
C SER A 409 15.66 16.33 -0.26
N LEU A 410 14.85 15.30 0.05
CA LEU A 410 15.02 14.43 1.25
C LEU A 410 15.34 15.24 2.50
N GLY A 411 14.63 16.33 2.72
CA GLY A 411 15.08 17.37 3.64
C GLY A 411 14.00 17.91 4.57
N THR A 412 14.46 18.78 5.46
CA THR A 412 13.62 19.46 6.45
C THR A 412 13.89 20.97 6.44
N ARG A 413 12.86 21.75 6.79
CA ARG A 413 13.01 23.19 7.00
C ARG A 413 12.08 23.68 8.09
N VAL A 414 12.57 24.64 8.89
CA VAL A 414 11.82 25.24 10.01
C VAL A 414 11.15 26.52 9.59
N TYR A 415 9.90 26.68 10.03
CA TYR A 415 9.07 27.87 9.90
C TYR A 415 8.61 28.33 11.28
N ASP A 416 8.41 29.64 11.45
CA ASP A 416 7.93 30.28 12.65
C ASP A 416 6.44 30.61 12.51
N VAL A 417 5.57 29.88 13.21
CA VAL A 417 4.12 30.04 13.18
C VAL A 417 3.70 30.91 14.37
N ARG A 418 3.26 32.14 14.09
CA ARG A 418 2.94 33.14 15.12
C ARG A 418 1.43 33.32 15.27
N PRO A 419 0.88 33.19 16.48
CA PRO A 419 -0.50 33.62 16.77
C PRO A 419 -0.71 35.07 16.33
N SER A 420 -1.88 35.36 15.76
CA SER A 420 -2.21 36.67 15.19
C SER A 420 -3.70 36.97 15.31
N ASP A 421 -4.06 38.23 15.44
CA ASP A 421 -5.42 38.77 15.34
C ASP A 421 -5.84 39.10 13.89
N ARG A 422 -4.90 38.95 12.94
CA ARG A 422 -5.09 39.27 11.52
C ARG A 422 -4.62 38.14 10.63
N PRO A 423 -5.27 37.91 9.48
CA PRO A 423 -4.84 36.93 8.51
C PRO A 423 -3.50 37.32 7.87
N CYS A 424 -2.91 36.40 7.10
CA CYS A 424 -1.71 36.64 6.28
C CYS A 424 -1.91 37.85 5.38
N CYS A 425 -0.88 38.71 5.29
CA CYS A 425 -0.88 39.95 4.49
C CYS A 425 -0.08 39.85 3.18
N VAL A 426 0.50 38.69 2.89
CA VAL A 426 1.31 38.51 1.67
C VAL A 426 0.41 38.54 0.45
N LYS A 427 0.72 39.43 -0.51
CA LYS A 427 0.02 39.44 -1.79
C LYS A 427 0.20 38.11 -2.50
N SER A 428 -0.90 37.62 -3.05
CA SER A 428 -0.92 36.37 -3.80
C SER A 428 -1.12 36.64 -5.28
N GLU A 429 -0.52 35.79 -6.12
CA GLU A 429 -0.79 35.70 -7.55
C GLU A 429 -1.90 34.71 -7.88
N ILE A 430 -2.40 34.02 -6.82
CA ILE A 430 -3.57 33.17 -6.95
C ILE A 430 -4.82 33.91 -6.50
N SER A 431 -5.93 33.69 -7.17
CA SER A 431 -7.17 34.41 -6.90
C SER A 431 -8.44 33.65 -7.32
N ILE A 432 -9.53 33.99 -6.71
CA ILE A 432 -10.88 33.72 -7.20
C ILE A 432 -11.28 34.93 -8.06
N ASN A 433 -11.40 34.74 -9.37
CA ASN A 433 -11.67 35.82 -10.34
C ASN A 433 -13.15 36.11 -10.46
N SER A 434 -14.00 35.12 -10.18
CA SER A 434 -15.45 35.21 -10.19
C SER A 434 -16.04 34.03 -9.38
N ASP A 435 -17.37 33.99 -9.23
CA ASP A 435 -18.06 32.90 -8.54
C ASP A 435 -17.83 31.50 -9.12
N ASN A 436 -17.19 31.41 -10.27
CA ASN A 436 -16.94 30.18 -10.99
C ASN A 436 -15.54 30.06 -11.64
N ALA A 437 -14.63 31.02 -11.39
CA ALA A 437 -13.27 30.98 -11.97
C ALA A 437 -12.19 31.27 -10.93
N MET A 438 -11.09 30.53 -11.00
CA MET A 438 -9.92 30.71 -10.16
C MET A 438 -8.64 30.60 -11.00
N GLU A 439 -7.56 31.23 -10.52
CA GLU A 439 -6.26 31.19 -11.19
C GLU A 439 -5.07 31.06 -10.25
N ASN A 440 -3.99 30.52 -10.78
CA ASN A 440 -2.65 30.59 -10.20
C ASN A 440 -1.64 31.03 -11.28
N GLN A 441 -0.36 30.85 -11.03
CA GLN A 441 0.71 31.24 -11.95
C GLN A 441 0.60 30.52 -13.31
N LYS A 442 0.13 29.28 -13.31
CA LYS A 442 0.08 28.42 -14.49
C LYS A 442 -1.33 28.34 -15.12
N TYR A 443 -2.37 28.20 -14.31
CA TYR A 443 -3.70 27.88 -14.80
C TYR A 443 -4.75 28.95 -14.50
N ILE A 444 -5.71 29.07 -15.42
CA ILE A 444 -7.05 29.67 -15.18
C ILE A 444 -8.06 28.52 -15.31
N VAL A 445 -8.77 28.22 -14.23
CA VAL A 445 -9.76 27.14 -14.16
C VAL A 445 -11.15 27.72 -14.03
N THR A 446 -12.09 27.34 -14.91
CA THR A 446 -13.47 27.84 -14.92
C THR A 446 -14.45 26.68 -14.78
N LEU A 447 -15.45 26.86 -13.93
CA LEU A 447 -16.57 25.95 -13.73
C LEU A 447 -17.78 26.39 -14.56
N ASN A 448 -18.52 25.46 -15.13
CA ASN A 448 -19.79 25.75 -15.77
C ASN A 448 -20.95 25.78 -14.74
N ARG A 449 -22.16 26.13 -15.20
CA ARG A 449 -23.36 26.17 -14.36
C ARG A 449 -23.77 24.80 -13.75
N LYS A 450 -23.17 23.69 -14.20
CA LYS A 450 -23.37 22.35 -13.67
C LYS A 450 -22.31 21.96 -12.63
N GLY A 451 -21.42 22.88 -12.29
CA GLY A 451 -20.33 22.65 -11.33
C GLY A 451 -19.18 21.79 -11.90
N ASN A 452 -19.13 21.55 -13.20
CA ASN A 452 -18.05 20.81 -13.84
C ASN A 452 -16.95 21.77 -14.29
N ILE A 453 -15.68 21.33 -14.21
CA ILE A 453 -14.54 22.07 -14.78
C ILE A 453 -14.76 22.12 -16.30
N SER A 454 -15.02 23.29 -16.84
CA SER A 454 -15.35 23.47 -18.26
C SER A 454 -14.24 24.08 -19.10
N SER A 455 -13.23 24.68 -18.45
CA SER A 455 -12.08 25.30 -19.09
C SER A 455 -10.88 25.20 -18.14
N ILE A 456 -9.74 24.87 -18.68
CA ILE A 456 -8.41 25.00 -18.09
C ILE A 456 -7.52 25.64 -19.12
N LEU A 457 -7.20 26.92 -18.92
CA LEU A 457 -6.24 27.64 -19.75
C LEU A 457 -4.85 27.52 -19.13
N ASP A 458 -3.87 27.03 -19.88
CA ASP A 458 -2.47 26.98 -19.47
C ASP A 458 -1.72 28.20 -19.96
N LYS A 459 -1.29 29.05 -19.05
CA LYS A 459 -0.55 30.30 -19.33
C LYS A 459 0.87 30.04 -19.87
N GLU A 460 1.49 28.90 -19.49
CA GLU A 460 2.81 28.49 -19.99
C GLU A 460 2.76 27.96 -21.43
N LEU A 461 1.56 27.62 -21.91
CA LEU A 461 1.28 27.17 -23.27
C LEU A 461 0.58 28.28 -24.12
N ASP A 462 0.93 29.54 -23.89
CA ASP A 462 0.34 30.71 -24.60
C ASP A 462 -1.19 30.80 -24.43
N GLU A 463 -1.69 30.61 -23.18
CA GLU A 463 -3.11 30.60 -22.82
C GLU A 463 -3.92 29.54 -23.57
N LYS A 464 -3.30 28.38 -23.83
CA LYS A 464 -3.94 27.29 -24.54
C LYS A 464 -5.07 26.68 -23.72
N GLU A 465 -6.25 26.50 -24.30
CA GLU A 465 -7.31 25.73 -23.72
C GLU A 465 -6.94 24.23 -23.76
N ILE A 466 -6.95 23.60 -22.61
CA ILE A 466 -6.59 22.17 -22.44
C ILE A 466 -7.80 21.27 -22.67
N LEU A 467 -9.00 21.73 -22.32
CA LEU A 467 -10.22 20.93 -22.39
C LEU A 467 -10.98 21.17 -23.70
N LYS A 468 -11.38 20.09 -24.35
CA LYS A 468 -12.33 20.10 -25.48
C LYS A 468 -13.77 20.02 -24.97
N GLU A 469 -14.02 19.27 -23.90
CA GLU A 469 -15.31 19.15 -23.23
C GLU A 469 -15.10 19.23 -21.71
N PRO A 470 -16.13 19.62 -20.94
CA PRO A 470 -16.02 19.66 -19.48
C PRO A 470 -15.63 18.31 -18.87
N ILE A 471 -14.82 18.34 -17.82
CA ILE A 471 -14.54 17.15 -17.00
C ILE A 471 -15.83 16.78 -16.27
N THR A 472 -16.31 15.55 -16.42
CA THR A 472 -17.57 15.08 -15.85
C THR A 472 -17.43 13.70 -15.21
N LEU A 473 -18.17 13.45 -14.14
CA LEU A 473 -18.40 12.11 -13.63
C LEU A 473 -19.60 11.49 -14.36
N GLY A 474 -19.34 10.58 -15.29
CA GLY A 474 -20.36 9.86 -16.02
C GLY A 474 -20.87 8.64 -15.24
N LEU A 475 -22.19 8.48 -15.15
CA LEU A 475 -22.85 7.35 -14.52
C LEU A 475 -23.50 6.47 -15.60
N PHE A 476 -23.09 5.21 -15.63
CA PHE A 476 -23.55 4.21 -16.60
C PHE A 476 -24.50 3.23 -15.92
N ASN A 477 -25.67 2.99 -16.53
CA ASN A 477 -26.50 1.88 -16.09
C ASN A 477 -25.75 0.59 -16.43
N TYR A 478 -25.48 -0.19 -15.40
CA TYR A 478 -24.54 -1.29 -15.51
C TYR A 478 -25.15 -2.61 -15.00
N THR A 479 -25.16 -3.61 -15.86
CA THR A 479 -25.60 -4.95 -15.50
C THR A 479 -24.43 -5.81 -15.08
N GLY A 480 -23.31 -5.69 -15.79
CA GLY A 480 -22.10 -6.48 -15.56
C GLY A 480 -22.27 -7.96 -15.91
N SER A 481 -21.34 -8.77 -15.49
CA SER A 481 -21.38 -10.22 -15.66
C SER A 481 -22.49 -10.86 -14.84
N LYS A 482 -23.05 -11.96 -15.36
CA LYS A 482 -24.03 -12.79 -14.62
C LYS A 482 -23.36 -13.76 -13.66
N GLU A 483 -22.15 -14.20 -13.97
CA GLU A 483 -21.45 -15.25 -13.22
C GLU A 483 -20.37 -14.67 -12.30
N TRP A 484 -19.63 -13.65 -12.77
CA TRP A 484 -18.45 -13.10 -12.11
C TRP A 484 -18.54 -11.57 -11.93
N PRO A 485 -19.51 -11.05 -11.15
CA PRO A 485 -19.82 -9.61 -11.16
C PRO A 485 -18.69 -8.70 -10.68
N ALA A 486 -17.82 -9.12 -9.76
CA ALA A 486 -16.68 -8.34 -9.31
C ALA A 486 -15.44 -8.52 -10.21
N TRP A 487 -15.29 -9.70 -10.84
CA TRP A 487 -14.16 -10.02 -11.72
C TRP A 487 -14.30 -9.39 -13.10
N GLU A 488 -15.52 -9.35 -13.65
CA GLU A 488 -15.76 -9.05 -15.06
C GLU A 488 -16.41 -7.70 -15.27
N MET A 489 -16.03 -7.05 -16.36
CA MET A 489 -16.72 -5.90 -16.91
C MET A 489 -17.27 -6.21 -18.30
N ASN A 490 -18.32 -5.51 -18.70
CA ASN A 490 -18.97 -5.70 -19.98
C ASN A 490 -18.59 -4.57 -20.95
N PHE A 491 -17.85 -4.90 -22.01
CA PHE A 491 -17.44 -3.95 -23.04
C PHE A 491 -18.58 -3.11 -23.60
N LYS A 492 -19.72 -3.74 -23.97
CA LYS A 492 -20.86 -3.02 -24.56
C LYS A 492 -21.48 -1.99 -23.62
N GLU A 493 -21.44 -2.25 -22.31
CA GLU A 493 -21.94 -1.32 -21.29
C GLU A 493 -20.94 -0.21 -20.95
N ALA A 494 -19.64 -0.47 -21.11
CA ALA A 494 -18.58 0.51 -20.93
C ALA A 494 -18.33 1.36 -22.20
N ASN A 495 -18.45 0.77 -23.40
CA ASN A 495 -18.20 1.45 -24.69
C ASN A 495 -19.41 2.26 -25.16
N LYS A 496 -19.81 3.24 -24.38
CA LYS A 496 -20.86 4.20 -24.70
C LYS A 496 -20.63 5.52 -23.97
N ASP A 497 -21.39 6.52 -24.30
CA ASP A 497 -21.48 7.73 -23.48
C ASP A 497 -22.26 7.46 -22.19
N ALA A 498 -22.01 8.24 -21.15
CA ALA A 498 -22.68 8.04 -19.86
C ALA A 498 -24.20 8.25 -19.98
N ASP A 499 -24.97 7.38 -19.31
CA ASP A 499 -26.43 7.51 -19.29
C ASP A 499 -26.89 8.71 -18.45
N ARG A 500 -26.09 9.15 -17.47
CA ARG A 500 -26.40 10.27 -16.59
C ARG A 500 -25.10 10.98 -16.17
N ILE A 501 -25.24 12.26 -15.81
CA ILE A 501 -24.25 13.09 -15.12
C ILE A 501 -24.93 13.63 -13.87
N PRO A 502 -24.28 13.63 -12.68
CA PRO A 502 -24.87 14.20 -11.47
C PRO A 502 -25.27 15.66 -11.65
N ASN A 503 -26.38 16.04 -11.02
CA ASN A 503 -26.89 17.41 -11.06
C ASN A 503 -26.23 18.24 -9.95
N VAL A 504 -25.86 19.48 -10.26
CA VAL A 504 -25.33 20.41 -9.28
C VAL A 504 -26.39 20.76 -8.20
N VAL A 505 -25.93 20.77 -6.96
CA VAL A 505 -26.69 21.22 -5.79
C VAL A 505 -26.17 22.58 -5.34
N THR A 506 -24.85 22.68 -5.14
CA THR A 506 -24.21 23.96 -4.76
C THR A 506 -22.82 24.05 -5.37
N VAL A 507 -22.37 25.27 -5.62
CA VAL A 507 -20.99 25.65 -5.88
C VAL A 507 -20.66 26.78 -4.91
N THR A 508 -19.64 26.59 -4.09
CA THR A 508 -19.22 27.58 -3.08
C THR A 508 -17.71 27.75 -3.11
N VAL A 509 -17.24 28.96 -2.88
CA VAL A 509 -15.84 29.20 -2.61
C VAL A 509 -15.52 28.63 -1.24
N LEU A 510 -14.54 27.72 -1.18
CA LEU A 510 -14.11 27.10 0.07
C LEU A 510 -12.88 27.81 0.65
N GLU A 511 -11.91 28.14 -0.20
CA GLU A 511 -10.67 28.80 0.17
C GLU A 511 -10.38 29.97 -0.80
N GLN A 512 -9.88 31.09 -0.25
CA GLN A 512 -9.60 32.32 -1.03
C GLN A 512 -8.13 32.75 -1.01
N GLY A 513 -7.22 31.81 -0.69
CA GLY A 513 -5.77 32.09 -0.66
C GLY A 513 -5.31 32.80 0.61
N PRO A 514 -4.03 33.21 0.71
CA PRO A 514 -3.07 33.35 -0.39
C PRO A 514 -2.25 32.10 -0.73
N ALA A 515 -2.39 31.01 0.05
CA ALA A 515 -1.64 29.77 -0.18
C ALA A 515 -2.36 28.85 -1.19
N ARG A 516 -3.69 28.74 -1.07
CA ARG A 516 -4.54 27.90 -1.92
C ARG A 516 -5.90 28.57 -2.14
N VAL A 517 -6.43 28.43 -3.35
CA VAL A 517 -7.82 28.79 -3.69
C VAL A 517 -8.58 27.54 -4.08
N SER A 518 -9.84 27.42 -3.67
CA SER A 518 -10.64 26.25 -4.01
C SER A 518 -12.13 26.51 -4.06
N PHE A 519 -12.80 25.72 -4.92
CA PHE A 519 -14.25 25.60 -4.95
C PHE A 519 -14.67 24.25 -4.34
N LYS A 520 -15.72 24.29 -3.53
CA LYS A 520 -16.48 23.10 -3.13
C LYS A 520 -17.73 22.98 -4.00
N VAL A 521 -17.80 21.88 -4.76
CA VAL A 521 -18.93 21.55 -5.64
C VAL A 521 -19.65 20.34 -5.05
N VAL A 522 -20.95 20.50 -4.76
CA VAL A 522 -21.81 19.40 -4.36
C VAL A 522 -22.76 19.08 -5.49
N GLN A 523 -22.78 17.81 -5.89
CA GLN A 523 -23.66 17.29 -6.93
C GLN A 523 -24.45 16.09 -6.39
N SER A 524 -25.54 15.72 -7.02
CA SER A 524 -26.34 14.54 -6.65
C SER A 524 -26.88 13.79 -7.86
N ASP A 525 -27.02 12.48 -7.73
CA ASP A 525 -27.76 11.62 -8.65
C ASP A 525 -28.61 10.63 -7.87
N ARG A 526 -29.93 10.72 -8.01
CA ARG A 526 -30.88 9.84 -7.32
C ARG A 526 -30.67 9.85 -5.79
N LYS A 527 -29.85 8.93 -5.30
CA LYS A 527 -29.63 8.67 -3.88
C LYS A 527 -28.21 9.07 -3.42
N SER A 528 -27.26 9.16 -4.35
CA SER A 528 -25.85 9.43 -4.08
C SER A 528 -25.56 10.94 -4.06
N THR A 529 -24.60 11.32 -3.23
CA THR A 529 -24.07 12.69 -3.14
C THR A 529 -22.59 12.68 -3.51
N PHE A 530 -22.18 13.67 -4.27
CA PHE A 530 -20.81 13.83 -4.77
C PHE A 530 -20.30 15.19 -4.33
N THR A 531 -19.24 15.22 -3.55
CA THR A 531 -18.55 16.43 -3.14
C THR A 531 -17.17 16.46 -3.77
N ASN A 532 -16.90 17.50 -4.57
CA ASN A 532 -15.58 17.73 -5.17
C ASN A 532 -15.01 19.03 -4.61
N ILE A 533 -13.76 19.00 -4.15
CA ILE A 533 -12.96 20.17 -3.86
C ILE A 533 -11.96 20.31 -5.00
N ILE A 534 -12.08 21.40 -5.75
CA ILE A 534 -11.24 21.74 -6.90
C ILE A 534 -10.32 22.86 -6.44
N ALA A 535 -9.01 22.63 -6.49
CA ALA A 535 -8.03 23.54 -5.88
C ALA A 535 -6.88 23.91 -6.81
N LEU A 536 -6.39 25.13 -6.62
CA LEU A 536 -5.12 25.62 -7.15
C LEU A 536 -4.26 26.12 -6.00
N THR A 537 -3.03 25.63 -5.94
CA THR A 537 -2.03 25.99 -4.93
C THR A 537 -1.00 26.95 -5.54
N ASP A 538 -0.51 27.89 -4.76
CA ASP A 538 0.53 28.86 -5.16
C ASP A 538 1.83 28.14 -5.51
N GLY A 539 2.30 28.35 -6.74
CA GLY A 539 3.55 27.77 -7.25
C GLY A 539 3.50 26.25 -7.49
N CYS A 540 2.29 25.67 -7.61
CA CYS A 540 2.10 24.29 -8.04
C CYS A 540 1.58 24.20 -9.47
N ASP A 541 2.07 23.20 -10.20
CA ASP A 541 1.84 22.99 -11.63
C ASP A 541 0.64 22.08 -11.94
N ILE A 542 -0.20 21.78 -10.96
CA ILE A 542 -1.34 20.85 -11.10
C ILE A 542 -2.66 21.49 -10.69
N VAL A 543 -3.75 21.04 -11.32
CA VAL A 543 -5.13 21.32 -10.89
C VAL A 543 -5.60 20.12 -10.09
N GLU A 544 -5.78 20.28 -8.78
CA GLU A 544 -6.12 19.18 -7.86
C GLU A 544 -7.64 19.05 -7.73
N VAL A 545 -8.13 17.81 -7.72
CA VAL A 545 -9.53 17.48 -7.44
C VAL A 545 -9.59 16.39 -6.39
N TYR A 546 -10.10 16.72 -5.22
CA TYR A 546 -10.44 15.77 -4.18
C TYR A 546 -11.93 15.44 -4.25
N SER A 547 -12.26 14.15 -4.29
CA SER A 547 -13.63 13.66 -4.42
C SER A 547 -14.04 12.84 -3.21
N GLU A 548 -15.18 13.19 -2.61
CA GLU A 548 -15.86 12.40 -1.60
C GLU A 548 -17.26 12.06 -2.11
N ILE A 549 -17.61 10.76 -2.09
CA ILE A 549 -18.86 10.25 -2.62
C ILE A 549 -19.59 9.46 -1.55
N GLU A 550 -20.78 9.88 -1.18
CA GLU A 550 -21.74 9.06 -0.45
C GLU A 550 -22.51 8.19 -1.45
N TRP A 551 -21.96 7.02 -1.74
CA TRP A 551 -22.44 6.16 -2.81
C TRP A 551 -23.63 5.30 -2.36
N GLN A 552 -24.71 5.36 -3.13
CA GLN A 552 -25.93 4.58 -2.89
C GLN A 552 -26.56 4.03 -4.18
N ASN A 553 -25.89 4.20 -5.32
CA ASN A 553 -26.41 3.76 -6.61
C ASN A 553 -26.04 2.31 -6.86
N LEU A 554 -27.03 1.42 -6.93
CA LEU A 554 -26.86 0.03 -7.36
C LEU A 554 -26.80 -0.05 -8.89
N ARG A 555 -26.16 -1.09 -9.41
CA ARG A 555 -26.07 -1.38 -10.86
C ARG A 555 -25.57 -0.17 -11.63
N THR A 556 -24.51 0.42 -11.14
CA THR A 556 -23.96 1.65 -11.73
C THR A 556 -22.44 1.57 -11.78
N LEU A 557 -21.90 1.87 -12.95
CA LEU A 557 -20.48 2.14 -13.16
C LEU A 557 -20.29 3.66 -13.22
N ALA A 558 -19.31 4.20 -12.52
CA ALA A 558 -19.00 5.63 -12.50
C ALA A 558 -17.59 5.87 -13.04
N LYS A 559 -17.47 6.72 -14.06
CA LYS A 559 -16.17 7.08 -14.68
C LYS A 559 -16.02 8.59 -14.78
N ASN A 560 -14.87 9.11 -14.36
CA ASN A 560 -14.46 10.48 -14.72
C ASN A 560 -14.05 10.50 -16.19
N LYS A 561 -14.61 11.43 -16.96
CA LYS A 561 -14.30 11.65 -18.37
C LYS A 561 -13.46 12.92 -18.52
N PHE A 562 -12.33 12.76 -19.18
CA PHE A 562 -11.39 13.84 -19.53
C PHE A 562 -11.30 13.92 -21.04
N SER A 563 -11.80 15.00 -21.64
CA SER A 563 -11.74 15.22 -23.07
C SER A 563 -10.86 16.44 -23.35
N PHE A 564 -9.70 16.20 -23.96
CA PHE A 564 -8.65 17.22 -24.14
C PHE A 564 -8.63 17.80 -25.55
N THR A 565 -7.93 18.92 -25.72
CA THR A 565 -7.58 19.47 -27.02
C THR A 565 -6.40 18.73 -27.65
N ALA A 566 -5.59 18.03 -26.87
CA ALA A 566 -4.62 17.05 -27.35
C ALA A 566 -5.32 15.86 -27.99
N GLU A 567 -4.86 15.44 -29.17
CA GLU A 567 -5.39 14.29 -29.91
C GLU A 567 -4.28 13.35 -30.33
N ASN A 568 -4.40 12.08 -30.00
CA ASN A 568 -3.50 11.01 -30.43
C ASN A 568 -4.24 9.66 -30.40
N GLU A 569 -3.92 8.75 -31.31
CA GLU A 569 -4.47 7.39 -31.32
C GLU A 569 -4.00 6.56 -30.11
N LYS A 570 -2.88 6.94 -29.50
CA LYS A 570 -2.30 6.27 -28.32
C LYS A 570 -2.19 7.24 -27.14
N ALA A 571 -2.20 6.68 -25.95
CA ALA A 571 -1.84 7.34 -24.71
C ALA A 571 -0.80 6.50 -23.95
N THR A 572 -0.02 7.12 -23.08
CA THR A 572 1.01 6.47 -22.26
C THR A 572 0.46 6.20 -20.86
N PHE A 573 0.56 4.97 -20.40
CA PHE A 573 0.05 4.48 -19.11
C PHE A 573 1.21 4.08 -18.19
N ASP A 574 1.21 4.58 -16.97
CA ASP A 574 2.19 4.25 -15.94
C ASP A 574 2.06 2.80 -15.48
N LEU A 575 3.16 2.05 -15.54
CA LEU A 575 3.27 0.68 -15.01
C LEU A 575 3.90 0.64 -13.60
N GLY A 576 4.18 1.83 -13.04
CA GLY A 576 4.95 1.96 -11.82
C GLY A 576 6.45 1.83 -12.05
N LEU A 577 6.91 0.83 -12.77
CA LEU A 577 8.25 0.68 -13.32
C LEU A 577 8.12 0.68 -14.84
N GLY A 578 8.55 1.77 -15.47
CA GLY A 578 8.32 2.01 -16.89
C GLY A 578 6.88 2.44 -17.23
N ALA A 579 6.59 2.49 -18.50
CA ALA A 579 5.29 2.87 -19.05
C ALA A 579 4.99 2.12 -20.35
N ILE A 580 3.70 2.05 -20.71
CA ILE A 580 3.23 1.38 -21.93
C ILE A 580 2.31 2.30 -22.73
N GLU A 581 2.43 2.28 -24.05
CA GLU A 581 1.49 2.94 -24.95
C GLU A 581 0.32 2.00 -25.28
N ARG A 582 -0.91 2.48 -25.07
CA ARG A 582 -2.13 1.76 -25.46
C ARG A 582 -3.02 2.62 -26.34
N GLY A 583 -3.68 1.98 -27.31
CA GLY A 583 -4.61 2.62 -28.23
C GLY A 583 -6.00 2.87 -27.67
N ASN A 584 -6.90 3.33 -28.53
CA ASN A 584 -8.32 3.48 -28.20
C ASN A 584 -8.94 2.14 -27.78
N MET A 585 -9.93 2.22 -26.89
CA MET A 585 -10.59 1.03 -26.38
C MET A 585 -11.18 0.14 -27.49
N SER A 586 -11.09 -1.17 -27.29
CA SER A 586 -11.58 -2.20 -28.19
C SER A 586 -12.20 -3.33 -27.36
N GLU A 587 -12.83 -4.32 -28.00
CA GLU A 587 -13.36 -5.49 -27.28
C GLU A 587 -12.27 -6.27 -26.50
N LYS A 588 -11.01 -6.13 -26.89
CA LYS A 588 -9.88 -6.79 -26.22
C LYS A 588 -9.29 -5.95 -25.08
N LEU A 589 -9.29 -4.63 -25.22
CA LEU A 589 -8.69 -3.70 -24.27
C LEU A 589 -9.66 -2.54 -24.05
N PHE A 590 -10.47 -2.61 -23.01
CA PHE A 590 -11.51 -1.61 -22.70
C PHE A 590 -11.56 -1.17 -21.24
N GLU A 591 -10.81 -1.82 -20.40
CA GLU A 591 -10.46 -1.42 -19.05
C GLU A 591 -9.06 -1.93 -18.81
N VAL A 592 -8.09 -1.04 -18.57
CA VAL A 592 -6.67 -1.40 -18.46
C VAL A 592 -6.08 -0.74 -17.22
N PRO A 593 -5.08 -1.38 -16.58
CA PRO A 593 -4.49 -0.82 -15.37
C PRO A 593 -3.49 0.30 -15.68
N ALA A 594 -3.45 1.31 -14.82
CA ALA A 594 -2.30 2.21 -14.69
C ALA A 594 -2.09 2.58 -13.22
N GLN A 595 -0.85 2.86 -12.85
CA GLN A 595 -0.46 3.10 -11.47
C GLN A 595 -0.81 4.52 -10.98
N LYS A 596 -0.03 5.53 -11.33
CA LYS A 596 -0.18 6.89 -10.78
C LYS A 596 -0.60 7.92 -11.83
N TRP A 597 -0.44 7.63 -13.12
CA TRP A 597 -0.76 8.60 -14.18
C TRP A 597 -1.05 7.93 -15.52
N VAL A 598 -1.79 8.66 -16.34
CA VAL A 598 -1.97 8.41 -17.78
C VAL A 598 -1.75 9.72 -18.51
N ASP A 599 -0.92 9.71 -19.57
CA ASP A 599 -0.57 10.86 -20.37
C ASP A 599 -1.13 10.77 -21.79
N LEU A 600 -1.69 11.88 -22.26
CA LEU A 600 -2.09 12.09 -23.64
C LEU A 600 -1.26 13.22 -24.25
N THR A 601 -0.11 12.89 -24.82
CA THR A 601 0.68 13.80 -25.64
C THR A 601 0.06 13.90 -27.02
N ASP A 602 -0.17 15.13 -27.54
CA ASP A 602 -0.70 15.37 -28.88
C ASP A 602 0.18 14.74 -29.96
N LYS A 603 -0.42 14.31 -31.06
CA LYS A 603 0.30 13.72 -32.20
C LYS A 603 1.39 14.59 -32.80
N SER A 604 1.30 15.91 -32.64
CA SER A 604 2.38 16.84 -33.02
C SER A 604 3.61 16.72 -32.13
N GLY A 605 3.44 16.18 -30.91
CA GLY A 605 4.48 16.13 -29.91
C GLY A 605 4.81 17.48 -29.25
N GLU A 606 4.04 18.54 -29.51
CA GLU A 606 4.32 19.88 -28.98
C GLU A 606 3.85 20.09 -27.56
N PHE A 607 2.74 19.40 -27.15
CA PHE A 607 2.20 19.48 -25.82
C PHE A 607 1.48 18.21 -25.44
N GLY A 608 1.19 18.03 -24.16
CA GLY A 608 0.43 16.91 -23.63
C GLY A 608 -0.30 17.27 -22.34
N VAL A 609 -1.18 16.38 -21.93
CA VAL A 609 -1.94 16.47 -20.69
C VAL A 609 -1.93 15.13 -19.98
N SER A 610 -1.41 15.15 -18.77
CA SER A 610 -1.39 13.99 -17.88
C SER A 610 -2.54 14.09 -16.88
N VAL A 611 -3.20 12.97 -16.60
CA VAL A 611 -4.11 12.80 -15.47
C VAL A 611 -3.41 11.98 -14.42
N LEU A 612 -3.21 12.57 -13.24
CA LEU A 612 -2.61 11.93 -12.10
C LEU A 612 -3.70 11.30 -11.22
N SER A 613 -3.50 10.10 -10.72
CA SER A 613 -4.45 9.39 -9.86
C SER A 613 -3.81 8.94 -8.56
N GLU A 614 -4.45 9.26 -7.44
CA GLU A 614 -3.99 8.80 -6.14
C GLU A 614 -4.15 7.27 -5.98
N CYS A 615 -5.36 6.74 -6.27
CA CYS A 615 -5.72 5.38 -5.89
C CYS A 615 -6.75 4.70 -6.81
N LYS A 616 -6.95 5.21 -8.00
CA LYS A 616 -7.82 4.59 -9.01
C LYS A 616 -6.96 4.05 -10.14
N TYR A 617 -7.21 2.80 -10.53
CA TYR A 617 -6.31 2.04 -11.39
C TYR A 617 -6.93 1.61 -12.72
N GLY A 618 -8.27 1.59 -12.83
CA GLY A 618 -8.97 1.19 -14.04
C GLY A 618 -9.18 2.37 -15.00
N TRP A 619 -8.66 2.24 -16.21
CA TRP A 619 -8.67 3.28 -17.23
C TRP A 619 -9.16 2.76 -18.57
N ASP A 620 -9.69 3.66 -19.38
CA ASP A 620 -9.83 3.46 -20.80
C ASP A 620 -9.49 4.72 -21.60
N LYS A 621 -9.04 4.51 -22.82
CA LYS A 621 -8.90 5.54 -23.83
C LYS A 621 -10.09 5.46 -24.78
N TYR A 622 -11.12 6.25 -24.51
CA TYR A 622 -12.42 6.16 -25.18
C TYR A 622 -12.38 6.59 -26.65
N LYS A 623 -11.61 7.67 -26.94
CA LYS A 623 -11.40 8.24 -28.27
C LYS A 623 -10.00 8.89 -28.32
N ASP A 624 -9.57 9.36 -29.49
CA ASP A 624 -8.25 9.99 -29.69
C ASP A 624 -7.93 11.08 -28.68
N ASN A 625 -8.93 11.80 -28.23
CA ASN A 625 -8.79 12.92 -27.30
C ASN A 625 -9.41 12.68 -25.93
N THR A 626 -9.83 11.45 -25.60
CA THR A 626 -10.64 11.21 -24.39
C THR A 626 -10.10 10.04 -23.57
N LEU A 627 -9.71 10.33 -22.33
CA LEU A 627 -9.38 9.37 -21.29
C LEU A 627 -10.56 9.25 -20.30
N ARG A 628 -10.77 8.06 -19.75
CA ARG A 628 -11.72 7.88 -18.65
C ARG A 628 -11.09 7.07 -17.51
N LEU A 629 -11.35 7.50 -16.27
CA LEU A 629 -10.90 6.87 -15.04
C LEU A 629 -12.10 6.30 -14.30
N THR A 630 -12.11 5.01 -14.05
CA THR A 630 -13.18 4.37 -13.28
C THR A 630 -13.08 4.72 -11.81
N ALA A 631 -14.11 5.38 -11.30
CA ALA A 631 -14.22 5.81 -9.90
C ALA A 631 -14.84 4.73 -9.01
N ILE A 632 -15.99 4.16 -9.43
CA ILE A 632 -16.76 3.16 -8.66
C ILE A 632 -17.39 2.15 -9.61
N HIS A 633 -17.40 0.89 -9.19
CA HIS A 633 -18.00 -0.23 -9.91
C HIS A 633 -18.93 -1.02 -8.99
N THR A 634 -20.25 -0.85 -9.13
CA THR A 634 -21.27 -1.62 -8.40
C THR A 634 -22.14 -2.43 -9.38
N PRO A 635 -21.83 -3.72 -9.58
CA PRO A 635 -22.51 -4.55 -10.59
C PRO A 635 -23.90 -5.02 -10.15
N LYS A 636 -24.58 -5.74 -11.03
CA LYS A 636 -25.82 -6.43 -10.73
C LYS A 636 -25.54 -7.73 -9.98
N ARG A 637 -26.49 -8.15 -9.14
CA ARG A 637 -26.44 -9.39 -8.39
C ARG A 637 -26.30 -10.63 -9.28
N ASN A 638 -25.43 -11.55 -8.88
CA ASN A 638 -25.45 -12.96 -9.28
C ASN A 638 -26.09 -13.85 -8.19
N TYR A 639 -26.87 -14.84 -8.60
CA TYR A 639 -27.54 -15.76 -7.68
C TYR A 639 -26.64 -16.89 -7.16
N ARG A 640 -25.49 -17.16 -7.80
CA ARG A 640 -24.58 -18.27 -7.43
C ARG A 640 -23.45 -17.84 -6.51
N ILE A 641 -22.87 -16.67 -6.72
CA ILE A 641 -21.62 -16.22 -6.10
C ILE A 641 -21.79 -14.83 -5.49
N ASP A 642 -23.01 -14.39 -5.18
CA ASP A 642 -23.23 -13.06 -4.64
C ASP A 642 -22.77 -12.98 -3.18
N SER A 643 -21.46 -13.04 -2.97
CA SER A 643 -20.82 -12.66 -1.72
C SER A 643 -20.99 -11.17 -1.43
N MET A 644 -22.20 -10.64 -1.64
CA MET A 644 -22.57 -9.24 -1.50
C MET A 644 -21.92 -8.29 -2.53
N GLN A 645 -21.40 -8.81 -3.62
CA GLN A 645 -20.73 -8.00 -4.65
C GLN A 645 -21.67 -6.95 -5.29
N SER A 646 -22.96 -7.24 -5.38
CA SER A 646 -23.95 -6.27 -5.89
C SER A 646 -24.20 -5.05 -4.97
N PHE A 647 -23.64 -5.06 -3.78
CA PHE A 647 -23.68 -3.96 -2.81
C PHE A 647 -22.29 -3.43 -2.46
N MET A 648 -21.25 -3.84 -3.19
CA MET A 648 -19.91 -3.35 -2.96
C MET A 648 -19.80 -1.84 -3.21
N ASP A 649 -18.88 -1.21 -2.52
CA ASP A 649 -18.59 0.23 -2.57
C ASP A 649 -19.73 1.14 -2.11
N LEU A 650 -20.86 0.61 -1.61
CA LEU A 650 -21.90 1.44 -1.01
C LEU A 650 -21.37 2.15 0.25
N GLY A 651 -21.73 3.42 0.42
CA GLY A 651 -21.28 4.25 1.51
C GLY A 651 -20.26 5.30 1.10
N LEU A 652 -19.36 5.63 2.00
CA LEU A 652 -18.33 6.64 1.80
C LEU A 652 -17.21 6.15 0.89
N ASN A 653 -16.92 6.90 -0.17
CA ASN A 653 -15.79 6.66 -1.04
C ASN A 653 -14.99 7.96 -1.20
N ARG A 654 -13.66 7.87 -1.15
CA ARG A 654 -12.74 8.99 -1.31
C ARG A 654 -11.68 8.65 -2.34
N TYR A 655 -11.31 9.61 -3.17
CA TYR A 655 -10.17 9.54 -4.08
C TYR A 655 -9.79 10.93 -4.57
N SER A 656 -8.59 11.07 -5.09
CA SER A 656 -8.12 12.30 -5.67
C SER A 656 -7.53 12.04 -7.05
N PHE A 657 -7.64 13.04 -7.93
CA PHE A 657 -6.92 13.11 -9.19
C PHE A 657 -6.43 14.53 -9.43
N ALA A 658 -5.46 14.68 -10.32
CA ALA A 658 -4.99 15.99 -10.72
C ALA A 658 -4.74 16.06 -12.22
N ILE A 659 -4.81 17.28 -12.79
CA ILE A 659 -4.51 17.57 -14.20
C ILE A 659 -3.17 18.30 -14.25
N PHE A 660 -2.29 17.83 -15.11
CA PHE A 660 -0.98 18.40 -15.37
C PHE A 660 -0.76 18.52 -16.86
N SER A 661 -0.63 19.75 -17.38
CA SER A 661 -0.29 20.01 -18.78
C SER A 661 1.18 20.37 -18.93
N HIS A 662 1.77 20.03 -20.09
CA HIS A 662 3.19 20.17 -20.32
C HIS A 662 3.53 20.40 -21.79
N LYS A 663 4.70 21.01 -22.05
CA LYS A 663 5.31 21.14 -23.38
C LYS A 663 6.00 19.84 -23.75
N GLY A 664 5.88 19.42 -24.99
CA GLY A 664 6.58 18.27 -25.54
C GLY A 664 6.22 16.95 -24.85
N LYS A 665 7.11 15.98 -24.96
CA LYS A 665 7.06 14.76 -24.16
C LYS A 665 7.68 15.05 -22.79
N ALA A 666 6.99 14.76 -21.70
CA ALA A 666 7.40 15.15 -20.36
C ALA A 666 7.26 14.03 -19.31
N GLN A 667 7.56 12.77 -19.70
CA GLN A 667 7.35 11.61 -18.84
C GLN A 667 8.03 11.76 -17.47
N ALA A 668 9.29 12.21 -17.41
CA ALA A 668 10.01 12.45 -16.16
C ALA A 668 9.29 13.47 -15.26
N LYS A 669 8.83 14.59 -15.85
CA LYS A 669 8.11 15.64 -15.12
C LYS A 669 6.76 15.13 -14.64
N THR A 670 6.01 14.42 -15.48
CA THR A 670 4.74 13.77 -15.11
C THR A 670 4.93 12.80 -13.94
N GLN A 671 5.96 11.97 -14.01
CA GLN A 671 6.29 11.02 -12.94
C GLN A 671 6.62 11.73 -11.62
N LEU A 672 7.39 12.81 -11.67
CA LEU A 672 7.73 13.61 -10.49
C LEU A 672 6.50 14.31 -9.90
N GLU A 673 5.66 14.93 -10.73
CA GLU A 673 4.43 15.57 -10.25
C GLU A 673 3.43 14.56 -9.69
N ALA A 674 3.27 13.39 -10.31
CA ALA A 674 2.47 12.31 -9.77
C ALA A 674 2.98 11.84 -8.40
N ARG A 675 4.29 11.74 -8.23
CA ARG A 675 4.90 11.38 -6.94
C ARG A 675 4.68 12.46 -5.88
N LYS A 676 4.89 13.73 -6.20
CA LYS A 676 4.60 14.84 -5.29
C LYS A 676 3.13 14.89 -4.89
N PHE A 677 2.22 14.58 -5.83
CA PHE A 677 0.78 14.56 -5.60
C PHE A 677 0.36 13.49 -4.59
N VAL A 678 0.90 12.28 -4.68
CA VAL A 678 0.52 11.17 -3.78
C VAL A 678 1.29 11.14 -2.46
N THR A 679 2.47 11.78 -2.39
CA THR A 679 3.36 11.80 -1.23
C THR A 679 3.39 13.20 -0.62
N PRO A 680 2.57 13.53 0.39
CA PRO A 680 2.54 14.86 0.99
C PRO A 680 3.79 15.16 1.82
N MET A 681 4.13 16.45 1.96
CA MET A 681 5.04 16.91 3.01
C MET A 681 4.34 16.81 4.37
N THR A 682 5.10 16.53 5.44
CA THR A 682 4.60 16.43 6.80
C THR A 682 5.20 17.50 7.70
N ALA A 683 4.45 17.95 8.71
CA ALA A 683 4.84 19.01 9.60
C ALA A 683 4.90 18.53 11.06
N TYR A 684 5.88 19.06 11.80
CA TYR A 684 6.16 18.69 13.20
C TYR A 684 6.31 19.96 14.03
N VAL A 685 5.54 20.09 15.08
CA VAL A 685 5.72 21.15 16.08
C VAL A 685 6.86 20.75 16.99
N THR A 686 7.73 21.72 17.33
CA THR A 686 8.85 21.50 18.25
C THR A 686 9.02 22.70 19.19
N THR A 687 10.04 22.67 20.08
CA THR A 687 10.33 23.76 20.98
C THR A 687 11.34 24.73 20.37
N LYS A 688 11.48 25.92 20.97
CA LYS A 688 12.52 26.89 20.63
C LYS A 688 13.86 26.52 21.28
N HIS A 689 14.91 26.33 20.47
CA HIS A 689 16.26 25.95 20.89
C HIS A 689 17.30 26.30 19.82
N GLN A 690 18.58 26.23 20.18
CA GLN A 690 19.67 26.55 19.26
C GLN A 690 19.87 25.53 18.15
N GLY A 691 19.57 24.27 18.41
CA GLY A 691 19.78 23.19 17.46
C GLY A 691 21.25 22.92 17.12
N LYS A 692 21.54 21.76 16.61
CA LYS A 692 22.84 21.33 16.08
C LYS A 692 22.86 21.30 14.54
N LEU A 693 21.69 21.19 13.91
CA LEU A 693 21.48 21.39 12.48
C LEU A 693 21.10 22.85 12.21
N LYS A 694 21.25 23.27 10.95
CA LYS A 694 20.71 24.55 10.48
C LYS A 694 19.18 24.53 10.49
N ASN A 695 18.55 25.69 10.22
CA ASN A 695 17.09 25.77 10.02
C ASN A 695 16.61 25.05 8.75
N GLU A 696 17.49 24.65 7.87
CA GLU A 696 17.27 23.82 6.68
C GLU A 696 18.34 22.72 6.63
N TYR A 697 17.90 21.49 6.38
CA TYR A 697 18.76 20.32 6.27
C TYR A 697 18.27 19.43 5.11
N SER A 698 19.22 18.91 4.31
CA SER A 698 18.93 17.91 3.27
C SER A 698 19.79 16.68 3.55
N PHE A 699 19.17 15.54 3.69
CA PHE A 699 19.85 14.26 3.88
C PHE A 699 20.49 13.75 2.58
N GLY A 700 19.89 14.10 1.42
CA GLY A 700 20.42 13.61 0.17
C GLY A 700 19.90 14.34 -1.07
N SER A 701 20.57 14.09 -2.18
CA SER A 701 20.20 14.65 -3.48
C SER A 701 20.64 13.75 -4.63
N VAL A 702 19.94 13.87 -5.73
CA VAL A 702 20.21 13.21 -7.03
C VAL A 702 20.64 14.25 -8.07
N SER A 703 21.43 13.84 -9.05
CA SER A 703 21.88 14.72 -10.14
C SER A 703 20.86 14.86 -11.27
N SER A 704 19.90 13.95 -11.40
CA SER A 704 18.82 13.99 -12.38
C SER A 704 17.51 13.49 -11.79
N ASN A 705 16.42 14.18 -12.07
CA ASN A 705 15.06 13.76 -11.73
C ASN A 705 14.50 12.68 -12.69
N ASP A 706 15.24 12.29 -13.73
CA ASP A 706 14.89 11.15 -14.59
C ASP A 706 15.05 9.82 -13.85
N VAL A 707 15.88 9.82 -12.78
CA VAL A 707 16.06 8.66 -11.91
C VAL A 707 15.33 8.86 -10.60
N ILE A 708 14.47 7.91 -10.27
CA ILE A 708 13.58 7.91 -9.11
C ILE A 708 14.21 7.07 -8.00
N ILE A 709 14.17 7.55 -6.78
CA ILE A 709 14.48 6.75 -5.60
C ILE A 709 13.21 5.97 -5.22
N ARG A 710 13.23 4.65 -5.42
CA ARG A 710 12.11 3.76 -5.07
C ARG A 710 12.08 3.40 -3.59
N ALA A 711 13.27 3.22 -2.98
CA ALA A 711 13.39 2.93 -1.56
C ALA A 711 14.68 3.50 -0.99
N ILE A 712 14.63 3.91 0.28
CA ILE A 712 15.76 4.11 1.16
C ILE A 712 15.40 3.41 2.47
N LYS A 713 16.10 2.32 2.79
CA LYS A 713 15.78 1.49 3.96
C LYS A 713 17.06 0.92 4.59
N LYS A 714 16.96 0.35 5.78
CA LYS A 714 18.00 -0.52 6.33
C LYS A 714 17.96 -1.91 5.66
N ALA A 715 19.12 -2.53 5.48
CA ALA A 715 19.21 -3.92 5.02
C ALA A 715 18.58 -4.89 6.02
N GLU A 716 18.06 -6.04 5.54
CA GLU A 716 17.44 -7.05 6.42
C GLU A 716 18.46 -7.66 7.39
N ASN A 717 19.66 -7.94 6.93
CA ASN A 717 20.67 -8.72 7.65
C ASN A 717 21.98 -7.96 7.92
N SER A 718 22.02 -6.63 7.71
CA SER A 718 23.21 -5.82 8.00
C SER A 718 22.84 -4.39 8.40
N ASP A 719 23.84 -3.59 8.77
CA ASP A 719 23.66 -2.16 9.06
C ASP A 719 23.83 -1.27 7.82
N GLU A 720 23.89 -1.85 6.63
CA GLU A 720 23.95 -1.11 5.39
C GLU A 720 22.61 -0.45 5.07
N ILE A 721 22.66 0.67 4.36
CA ILE A 721 21.48 1.36 3.84
C ILE A 721 21.25 0.87 2.40
N ILE A 722 20.08 0.33 2.14
CA ILE A 722 19.65 -0.06 0.81
C ILE A 722 19.02 1.13 0.12
N VAL A 723 19.50 1.41 -1.10
CA VAL A 723 18.87 2.37 -2.01
C VAL A 723 18.51 1.67 -3.31
N ARG A 724 17.26 1.80 -3.72
CA ARG A 724 16.77 1.31 -5.00
C ARG A 724 16.46 2.48 -5.91
N LEU A 725 17.05 2.47 -7.10
CA LEU A 725 16.98 3.51 -8.11
C LEU A 725 16.40 2.96 -9.40
N ASN A 726 15.60 3.76 -10.09
CA ASN A 726 14.98 3.36 -11.35
C ASN A 726 14.92 4.56 -12.32
N GLU A 727 15.40 4.37 -13.54
CA GLU A 727 15.20 5.34 -14.62
C GLU A 727 13.70 5.36 -15.00
N GLY A 728 13.09 6.54 -15.01
CA GLY A 728 11.64 6.73 -15.19
C GLY A 728 11.22 7.57 -16.39
N ALA A 729 12.16 8.06 -17.18
CA ALA A 729 11.93 8.96 -18.33
C ALA A 729 11.97 8.27 -19.69
N ASN A 730 12.31 6.98 -19.74
CA ASN A 730 12.59 6.23 -20.98
C ASN A 730 13.80 6.80 -21.73
N SER A 731 14.88 7.08 -21.02
CA SER A 731 16.10 7.70 -21.56
C SER A 731 17.38 7.06 -21.00
N GLU A 732 18.50 7.24 -21.68
CA GLU A 732 19.80 6.91 -21.10
C GLU A 732 20.24 8.03 -20.17
N VAL A 733 20.70 7.68 -18.96
CA VAL A 733 21.25 8.61 -17.98
C VAL A 733 22.68 8.20 -17.67
N GLU A 734 23.63 8.98 -18.15
CA GLU A 734 25.06 8.76 -17.88
C GLU A 734 25.53 9.58 -16.67
N ASN A 735 26.52 9.05 -15.95
CA ASN A 735 27.18 9.72 -14.83
C ASN A 735 26.20 10.24 -13.76
N PHE A 736 25.10 9.51 -13.53
CA PHE A 736 24.18 9.81 -12.44
C PHE A 736 24.91 9.78 -11.10
N THR A 737 24.62 10.74 -10.22
CA THR A 737 25.20 10.76 -8.88
C THR A 737 24.11 10.84 -7.81
N LEU A 738 24.30 10.05 -6.74
CA LEU A 738 23.53 10.10 -5.50
C LEU A 738 24.46 10.53 -4.36
N THR A 739 23.98 11.50 -3.58
CA THR A 739 24.63 11.93 -2.34
C THR A 739 23.68 11.63 -1.17
N LEU A 740 24.21 11.04 -0.08
CA LEU A 740 23.47 10.82 1.17
C LEU A 740 24.35 11.17 2.37
N GLY A 741 23.75 11.79 3.40
CA GLY A 741 24.41 12.16 4.64
C GLY A 741 25.64 13.07 4.39
N GLU A 742 26.71 12.82 5.12
CA GLU A 742 28.02 13.48 4.93
C GLU A 742 28.90 12.83 3.87
N GLY A 743 28.32 11.88 3.11
CA GLY A 743 28.92 11.18 2.00
C GLY A 743 28.89 9.65 2.15
N ILE A 744 28.96 8.98 1.03
CA ILE A 744 28.99 7.52 0.93
C ILE A 744 30.44 7.08 1.12
N GLN A 745 30.68 6.15 2.04
CA GLN A 745 32.02 5.59 2.31
C GLN A 745 32.30 4.43 1.35
N SER A 746 31.34 3.52 1.16
CA SER A 746 31.45 2.39 0.24
C SER A 746 30.07 1.98 -0.26
N ALA A 747 30.05 1.31 -1.40
CA ALA A 747 28.84 0.80 -2.02
C ALA A 747 29.12 -0.54 -2.72
N ARG A 748 28.12 -1.40 -2.80
CA ARG A 748 28.07 -2.59 -3.66
C ARG A 748 26.74 -2.67 -4.37
N GLU A 749 26.69 -3.14 -5.59
CA GLU A 749 25.46 -3.38 -6.31
C GLU A 749 24.85 -4.72 -5.84
N ILE A 750 23.54 -4.72 -5.63
CA ILE A 750 22.80 -5.88 -5.13
C ILE A 750 21.53 -6.12 -5.97
N TYR A 751 20.99 -7.33 -5.87
CA TYR A 751 19.64 -7.62 -6.28
C TYR A 751 18.61 -7.05 -5.28
N ALA A 752 17.33 -7.02 -5.65
CA ALA A 752 16.26 -6.62 -4.73
C ALA A 752 16.08 -7.59 -3.56
N SER A 753 16.53 -8.83 -3.71
CA SER A 753 16.66 -9.87 -2.68
C SER A 753 17.82 -9.62 -1.69
N GLU A 754 18.54 -8.49 -1.84
CA GLU A 754 19.74 -8.08 -1.08
C GLU A 754 20.99 -8.97 -1.28
N GLU A 755 20.94 -9.92 -2.18
CA GLU A 755 22.11 -10.70 -2.60
C GLU A 755 23.09 -9.83 -3.39
N GLU A 756 24.38 -10.13 -3.26
CA GLU A 756 25.41 -9.40 -3.99
C GLU A 756 25.29 -9.63 -5.50
N LYS A 757 25.35 -8.54 -6.27
CA LYS A 757 25.32 -8.56 -7.74
C LYS A 757 26.64 -8.11 -8.35
N GLY A 758 27.32 -7.14 -7.73
CA GLY A 758 28.56 -6.61 -8.24
C GLY A 758 29.13 -5.42 -7.48
N ASN A 759 30.17 -4.84 -8.03
CA ASN A 759 30.80 -3.65 -7.47
C ASN A 759 30.04 -2.38 -7.87
N ALA A 760 30.11 -1.37 -7.01
CA ALA A 760 29.61 -0.02 -7.29
C ALA A 760 30.74 1.01 -7.17
N VAL A 761 30.62 2.11 -7.89
CA VAL A 761 31.62 3.18 -7.93
C VAL A 761 31.22 4.29 -6.94
N VAL A 762 32.15 4.64 -6.05
CA VAL A 762 32.02 5.78 -5.13
C VAL A 762 33.16 6.77 -5.40
N GLU A 763 32.80 7.98 -5.82
CA GLU A 763 33.74 9.06 -6.09
C GLU A 763 33.39 10.30 -5.26
N ASN A 764 34.36 10.82 -4.53
CA ASN A 764 34.19 12.03 -3.68
C ASN A 764 32.98 11.95 -2.72
N GLY A 765 32.69 10.74 -2.20
CA GLY A 765 31.58 10.50 -1.30
C GLY A 765 30.21 10.41 -1.97
N LYS A 766 30.16 10.23 -3.30
CA LYS A 766 28.94 10.05 -4.09
C LYS A 766 28.94 8.70 -4.76
N LEU A 767 27.80 8.03 -4.80
CA LEU A 767 27.58 6.92 -5.70
C LEU A 767 27.50 7.44 -7.13
N VAL A 768 28.27 6.84 -8.04
CA VAL A 768 28.28 7.19 -9.47
C VAL A 768 27.86 5.96 -10.27
N THR A 769 26.85 6.11 -11.14
CA THR A 769 26.36 5.02 -11.99
C THR A 769 25.70 5.58 -13.25
N SER A 770 25.26 4.72 -14.15
CA SER A 770 24.52 5.07 -15.36
C SER A 770 23.28 4.18 -15.48
N PHE A 771 22.29 4.60 -16.22
CA PHE A 771 21.05 3.84 -16.44
C PHE A 771 20.70 3.78 -17.92
N LYS A 772 20.22 2.61 -18.34
CA LYS A 772 19.47 2.43 -19.59
C LYS A 772 17.99 2.81 -19.37
N PRO A 773 17.22 2.96 -20.46
CA PRO A 773 15.78 3.19 -20.33
C PRO A 773 15.08 2.18 -19.42
N TYR A 774 14.37 2.67 -18.41
CA TYR A 774 13.63 1.92 -17.39
C TYR A 774 14.47 1.00 -16.49
N GLU A 775 15.79 1.02 -16.63
CA GLU A 775 16.67 0.16 -15.82
C GLU A 775 16.51 0.44 -14.33
N ILE A 776 16.54 -0.63 -13.53
CA ILE A 776 16.51 -0.58 -12.07
C ILE A 776 17.82 -1.11 -11.50
N LYS A 777 18.33 -0.42 -10.47
CA LYS A 777 19.53 -0.81 -9.73
C LYS A 777 19.30 -0.65 -8.24
N SER A 778 19.84 -1.57 -7.46
CA SER A 778 19.86 -1.50 -6.00
C SER A 778 21.28 -1.50 -5.49
N PHE A 779 21.53 -0.74 -4.45
CA PHE A 779 22.84 -0.60 -3.83
C PHE A 779 22.73 -0.75 -2.32
N ALA A 780 23.69 -1.47 -1.72
CA ALA A 780 23.93 -1.48 -0.30
C ALA A 780 25.08 -0.51 0.00
N LEU A 781 24.80 0.47 0.85
CA LEU A 781 25.67 1.61 1.09
C LEU A 781 26.11 1.65 2.56
N LYS A 782 27.39 2.00 2.78
CA LYS A 782 27.88 2.49 4.09
C LYS A 782 28.14 3.98 3.98
N LEU A 783 27.52 4.76 4.86
CA LEU A 783 27.72 6.20 4.92
C LEU A 783 28.89 6.55 5.84
N LYS A 784 29.52 7.69 5.60
CA LYS A 784 30.42 8.30 6.57
C LYS A 784 29.61 8.59 7.84
N PRO A 785 30.15 8.36 9.04
CA PRO A 785 29.45 8.68 10.27
C PRO A 785 29.04 10.16 10.30
N SER A 786 27.87 10.42 10.88
CA SER A 786 27.42 11.79 11.11
C SER A 786 28.36 12.52 12.08
N SER A 787 28.72 13.75 11.75
CA SER A 787 29.48 14.65 12.65
C SER A 787 28.58 15.25 13.74
N ILE A 788 27.28 15.04 13.69
CA ILE A 788 26.32 15.56 14.66
C ILE A 788 26.35 14.69 15.93
N ASP A 789 26.78 15.27 17.04
CA ASP A 789 26.64 14.65 18.35
C ASP A 789 25.20 14.86 18.85
N SER A 790 24.39 13.82 18.85
CA SER A 790 22.97 13.81 19.22
C SER A 790 22.74 13.03 20.52
N LEU A 791 21.66 13.35 21.21
CA LEU A 791 21.15 12.57 22.33
C LEU A 791 20.11 11.60 21.82
N LYS A 792 20.37 10.31 22.01
CA LYS A 792 19.42 9.25 21.66
C LYS A 792 18.23 9.31 22.62
N THR A 793 17.04 9.02 22.09
CA THR A 793 15.84 8.78 22.90
C THR A 793 16.10 7.60 23.82
N GLU A 794 15.88 7.78 25.12
CA GLU A 794 16.08 6.74 26.13
C GLU A 794 14.73 6.32 26.73
N SER A 795 14.52 5.03 26.84
CA SER A 795 13.35 4.46 27.51
C SER A 795 13.79 3.64 28.72
N VAL A 796 13.18 3.91 29.85
CA VAL A 796 13.43 3.18 31.12
C VAL A 796 12.14 2.46 31.51
N PRO A 797 12.10 1.11 31.51
CA PRO A 797 10.93 0.38 31.94
C PRO A 797 10.54 0.68 33.37
N VAL A 798 9.26 0.93 33.61
CA VAL A 798 8.70 1.15 34.96
C VAL A 798 8.41 -0.19 35.60
N LEU A 799 8.81 -0.33 36.86
CA LEU A 799 8.50 -1.54 37.62
C LEU A 799 7.02 -1.56 38.00
N LEU A 800 6.29 -2.56 37.48
CA LEU A 800 4.89 -2.78 37.76
C LEU A 800 4.70 -3.97 38.70
N ASN A 801 3.77 -3.85 39.66
CA ASN A 801 3.36 -4.94 40.56
C ASN A 801 2.25 -5.75 39.88
N TYR A 802 2.64 -6.62 38.97
CA TYR A 802 1.71 -7.46 38.22
C TYR A 802 0.89 -8.36 39.13
N ASP A 803 -0.42 -8.45 38.87
CA ASP A 803 -1.37 -9.15 39.72
C ASP A 803 -2.23 -10.18 38.96
N LYS A 804 -2.20 -10.19 37.66
CA LYS A 804 -2.96 -11.05 36.75
C LYS A 804 -2.10 -11.80 35.75
N ASN A 805 -2.61 -12.95 35.27
CA ASN A 805 -2.02 -13.74 34.20
C ASN A 805 -2.86 -13.58 32.92
N ILE A 806 -2.30 -12.91 31.90
CA ILE A 806 -2.90 -12.78 30.57
C ILE A 806 -2.08 -13.53 29.50
N ILE A 807 -0.82 -13.87 29.76
CA ILE A 807 0.06 -14.59 28.81
C ILE A 807 0.06 -16.08 29.22
N THR A 808 -0.45 -16.95 28.34
CA THR A 808 -0.64 -18.37 28.65
C THR A 808 -0.03 -19.30 27.60
N LYS A 809 0.38 -20.50 28.01
CA LYS A 809 0.70 -21.58 27.07
C LYS A 809 -0.59 -22.25 26.59
N LYS A 810 -0.50 -22.98 25.46
CA LYS A 810 -1.60 -23.84 25.00
C LYS A 810 -1.99 -24.85 26.09
N GLY A 811 -3.29 -24.97 26.36
CA GLY A 811 -3.83 -25.81 27.45
C GLY A 811 -3.89 -25.11 28.81
N GLU A 812 -3.31 -23.95 29.00
CA GLU A 812 -3.35 -23.18 30.24
C GLU A 812 -4.47 -22.16 30.26
N LYS A 813 -5.11 -21.95 31.43
CA LYS A 813 -6.10 -20.88 31.66
C LYS A 813 -5.42 -19.72 32.36
N GLY A 814 -5.70 -18.50 31.91
CA GLY A 814 -5.32 -17.26 32.60
C GLY A 814 -6.45 -16.68 33.42
N ASP A 815 -6.25 -15.44 33.90
CA ASP A 815 -7.23 -14.69 34.69
C ASP A 815 -8.30 -13.99 33.85
N PHE A 816 -8.22 -14.05 32.50
CA PHE A 816 -9.11 -13.39 31.54
C PHE A 816 -9.81 -14.40 30.63
N GLU A 817 -10.97 -14.03 30.08
CA GLU A 817 -11.70 -14.86 29.10
C GLU A 817 -10.83 -15.19 27.89
N TYR A 818 -10.08 -14.20 27.41
CA TYR A 818 -9.10 -14.34 26.30
C TYR A 818 -7.71 -13.99 26.83
N THR A 819 -6.73 -14.81 26.46
CA THR A 819 -5.34 -14.68 26.86
C THR A 819 -4.41 -14.64 25.66
N ILE A 820 -3.20 -14.14 25.84
CA ILE A 820 -2.19 -14.01 24.80
C ILE A 820 -1.37 -15.30 24.75
N PRO A 821 -1.23 -15.96 23.59
CA PRO A 821 -0.33 -17.10 23.45
C PRO A 821 1.12 -16.70 23.78
N SER A 822 1.76 -17.41 24.68
CA SER A 822 3.15 -17.11 25.10
C SER A 822 4.15 -17.15 23.94
N THR A 823 3.86 -17.93 22.89
CA THR A 823 4.66 -18.02 21.65
C THR A 823 4.66 -16.75 20.84
N LEU A 824 3.63 -15.90 20.96
CA LEU A 824 3.52 -14.62 20.25
C LEU A 824 4.16 -13.44 20.99
N VAL A 825 4.60 -13.64 22.23
CA VAL A 825 5.06 -12.56 23.10
C VAL A 825 6.57 -12.41 22.99
N PRO A 826 7.08 -11.31 22.38
CA PRO A 826 8.52 -11.02 22.42
C PRO A 826 8.97 -10.61 23.83
N ASP A 827 10.27 -10.58 24.07
CA ASP A 827 10.82 -10.09 25.34
C ASP A 827 10.68 -8.57 25.47
N GLU A 828 10.82 -7.88 24.34
CA GLU A 828 10.77 -6.43 24.24
C GLU A 828 9.93 -6.01 23.02
N ILE A 829 9.22 -4.89 23.16
CA ILE A 829 8.47 -4.23 22.11
C ILE A 829 8.99 -2.81 21.97
N MET A 830 9.40 -2.45 20.75
CA MET A 830 9.66 -1.06 20.39
C MET A 830 8.42 -0.53 19.64
N ALA A 831 7.77 0.50 20.17
CA ALA A 831 6.61 1.13 19.55
C ALA A 831 6.64 2.66 19.74
N ASN A 832 6.46 3.41 18.65
CA ASN A 832 6.55 4.86 18.64
C ASN A 832 7.78 5.40 19.39
N GLY A 833 8.96 4.80 19.15
CA GLY A 833 10.22 5.18 19.79
C GLY A 833 10.34 4.83 21.28
N THR A 834 9.38 4.11 21.85
CA THR A 834 9.38 3.67 23.26
C THR A 834 9.65 2.17 23.34
N LEU A 835 10.64 1.80 24.16
CA LEU A 835 10.95 0.41 24.47
C LEU A 835 10.14 -0.07 25.67
N PHE A 836 9.42 -1.17 25.50
CA PHE A 836 8.69 -1.86 26.56
C PHE A 836 9.29 -3.23 26.81
N LYS A 837 9.48 -3.58 28.10
CA LYS A 837 9.82 -4.96 28.51
C LYS A 837 8.57 -5.66 28.98
N LEU A 838 8.35 -6.88 28.47
CA LEU A 838 7.20 -7.69 28.85
C LEU A 838 7.58 -8.70 29.94
N ASN A 839 6.74 -8.80 30.93
CA ASN A 839 6.90 -9.84 31.96
C ASN A 839 6.26 -11.15 31.51
N LYS A 840 7.04 -12.24 31.46
CA LYS A 840 6.57 -13.59 31.09
C LYS A 840 6.41 -14.52 32.30
N GLY A 841 6.48 -13.99 33.52
CA GLY A 841 6.25 -14.75 34.74
C GLY A 841 4.77 -15.09 34.96
N ASP A 842 4.47 -15.79 36.07
CA ASP A 842 3.11 -16.24 36.40
C ASP A 842 2.10 -15.11 36.55
N LYS A 843 2.56 -13.92 36.91
CA LYS A 843 1.79 -12.66 36.88
C LYS A 843 2.45 -11.70 35.88
N ASN A 844 1.76 -11.35 34.83
CA ASN A 844 2.31 -10.67 33.66
C ASN A 844 1.45 -9.53 33.12
N ALA A 845 0.38 -9.19 33.84
CA ALA A 845 -0.48 -8.04 33.57
C ALA A 845 -0.87 -7.35 34.88
N LEU A 846 -1.11 -6.03 34.80
CA LEU A 846 -1.61 -5.21 35.89
C LEU A 846 -3.00 -4.68 35.55
N ILE A 847 -4.02 -4.95 36.37
CA ILE A 847 -5.33 -4.30 36.24
C ILE A 847 -5.37 -2.99 37.02
N CYS A 848 -6.13 -2.01 36.54
CA CYS A 848 -6.27 -0.71 37.18
C CYS A 848 -7.28 -0.77 38.33
N GLN A 849 -6.84 -0.48 39.55
CA GLN A 849 -7.64 -0.50 40.81
C GLN A 849 -7.40 0.73 41.70
N GLY A 850 -7.05 1.86 41.09
CA GLY A 850 -6.74 3.08 41.82
C GLY A 850 -5.37 3.10 42.50
N GLN A 851 -4.50 2.15 42.20
CA GLN A 851 -3.17 2.03 42.79
C GLN A 851 -2.22 3.10 42.23
N LYS A 852 -1.18 3.38 43.01
CA LYS A 852 -0.14 4.34 42.65
C LYS A 852 1.10 3.61 42.15
N ILE A 853 1.68 4.15 41.10
CA ILE A 853 2.94 3.69 40.49
C ILE A 853 3.98 4.78 40.67
N LYS A 854 5.13 4.42 41.24
CA LYS A 854 6.26 5.34 41.38
C LYS A 854 7.00 5.48 40.08
N LEU A 855 7.40 6.72 39.76
CA LEU A 855 8.20 7.10 38.61
C LEU A 855 9.58 7.58 39.05
N GLY A 856 10.56 7.50 38.16
CA GLY A 856 11.94 7.94 38.44
C GLY A 856 12.10 9.47 38.57
N GLY A 857 11.16 10.23 37.96
CA GLY A 857 11.13 11.70 38.07
C GLY A 857 12.11 12.43 37.16
N ASN A 858 12.89 11.72 36.33
CA ASN A 858 13.88 12.30 35.42
C ASN A 858 13.46 12.27 33.95
N ALA A 859 12.35 11.60 33.65
CA ALA A 859 11.81 11.52 32.30
C ALA A 859 10.85 12.68 32.02
N ASN A 860 10.69 13.01 30.75
CA ASN A 860 9.72 14.00 30.30
C ASN A 860 8.40 13.40 29.78
N LYS A 861 8.34 12.08 29.65
CA LYS A 861 7.16 11.35 29.16
C LYS A 861 6.99 10.02 29.89
N LEU A 862 5.75 9.63 30.16
CA LEU A 862 5.35 8.28 30.56
C LEU A 862 4.48 7.69 29.47
N VAL A 863 4.76 6.46 29.06
CA VAL A 863 3.95 5.71 28.08
C VAL A 863 3.51 4.39 28.65
N LEU A 864 2.20 4.13 28.65
CA LEU A 864 1.60 2.87 29.03
C LEU A 864 1.26 2.04 27.79
N LEU A 865 1.62 0.77 27.78
CA LEU A 865 1.13 -0.22 26.83
C LEU A 865 -0.07 -0.92 27.45
N CYS A 866 -1.29 -0.48 27.11
CA CYS A 866 -2.50 -0.91 27.79
C CYS A 866 -3.70 -1.06 26.86
N ALA A 867 -4.74 -1.76 27.33
CA ALA A 867 -6.00 -1.89 26.61
C ALA A 867 -7.17 -2.10 27.58
N SER A 868 -8.39 -1.89 27.13
CA SER A 868 -9.60 -2.26 27.84
C SER A 868 -10.11 -3.63 27.38
N MET A 869 -10.43 -4.50 28.30
CA MET A 869 -10.99 -5.83 28.04
C MET A 869 -12.51 -5.81 27.77
N ALA A 870 -13.16 -4.64 27.92
CA ALA A 870 -14.62 -4.50 27.87
C ALA A 870 -15.08 -3.25 27.07
N GLY A 871 -14.66 -3.12 25.80
CA GLY A 871 -14.99 -1.95 24.97
C GLY A 871 -14.11 -0.74 25.25
N ASP A 872 -14.28 0.35 24.48
CA ASP A 872 -13.53 1.59 24.66
C ASP A 872 -13.96 2.30 25.95
N LYS A 873 -13.01 2.78 26.74
CA LYS A 873 -13.21 3.40 28.05
C LYS A 873 -12.62 4.79 28.14
N LYS A 874 -13.35 5.74 28.69
CA LYS A 874 -12.77 7.01 29.17
C LYS A 874 -12.31 6.81 30.62
N ALA A 875 -11.05 7.02 30.89
CA ALA A 875 -10.43 6.76 32.17
C ALA A 875 -9.65 7.96 32.68
N SER A 876 -9.76 8.20 33.99
CA SER A 876 -9.06 9.30 34.66
C SER A 876 -7.81 8.80 35.34
N PHE A 877 -6.66 9.35 34.93
CA PHE A 877 -5.36 9.17 35.55
C PHE A 877 -5.00 10.41 36.36
N ILE A 878 -4.22 10.26 37.42
CA ILE A 878 -3.77 11.41 38.23
C ILE A 878 -2.24 11.41 38.28
N LEU A 879 -1.64 12.45 37.69
CA LEU A 879 -0.20 12.71 37.70
C LEU A 879 0.11 13.77 38.73
N GLY A 880 0.75 13.38 39.84
CA GLY A 880 0.91 14.29 40.96
C GLY A 880 -0.45 14.84 41.43
N SER A 881 -0.73 16.12 41.16
CA SER A 881 -2.02 16.76 41.43
C SER A 881 -2.93 16.97 40.19
N LYS A 882 -2.40 16.68 38.99
CA LYS A 882 -3.11 16.91 37.72
C LYS A 882 -3.94 15.69 37.35
N LYS A 883 -5.24 15.90 37.15
CA LYS A 883 -6.12 14.87 36.61
C LYS A 883 -6.14 14.95 35.09
N GLU A 884 -5.84 13.81 34.40
CA GLU A 884 -5.92 13.68 32.97
C GLU A 884 -6.93 12.60 32.58
N GLU A 885 -7.83 12.92 31.69
CA GLU A 885 -8.77 11.97 31.10
C GLU A 885 -8.21 11.42 29.77
N LYS A 886 -8.09 10.12 29.65
CA LYS A 886 -7.60 9.43 28.46
C LYS A 886 -8.64 8.40 27.97
N THR A 887 -8.71 8.17 26.67
CA THR A 887 -9.44 7.06 26.10
C THR A 887 -8.54 5.84 26.03
N VAL A 888 -8.93 4.75 26.69
CA VAL A 888 -8.29 3.43 26.59
C VAL A 888 -9.13 2.58 25.65
N LEU A 889 -8.57 2.18 24.52
CA LEU A 889 -9.27 1.46 23.48
C LEU A 889 -9.42 -0.03 23.81
N SER A 890 -10.45 -0.65 23.26
CA SER A 890 -10.75 -2.07 23.42
C SER A 890 -9.68 -2.98 22.82
N ALA A 891 -9.27 -3.99 23.58
CA ALA A 891 -8.35 -5.03 23.11
C ALA A 891 -8.91 -5.87 21.95
N PHE A 892 -10.22 -5.94 21.76
CA PHE A 892 -10.86 -6.89 20.86
C PHE A 892 -11.68 -6.26 19.74
N GLU A 893 -12.02 -5.00 19.88
CA GLU A 893 -12.74 -4.29 18.83
C GLU A 893 -11.78 -3.90 17.72
N ARG A 894 -12.23 -4.06 16.48
CA ARG A 894 -11.45 -3.65 15.32
C ARG A 894 -11.09 -2.18 15.41
N PHE A 895 -9.89 -1.87 14.96
CA PHE A 895 -9.38 -0.50 14.86
C PHE A 895 -10.12 0.29 13.77
N ALA A 896 -10.51 -0.40 12.69
CA ALA A 896 -11.29 0.19 11.61
C ALA A 896 -12.35 -0.76 11.07
N ALA A 897 -13.43 -0.20 10.55
CA ALA A 897 -14.43 -0.86 9.74
C ALA A 897 -14.84 0.06 8.59
N TRP A 898 -15.12 -0.51 7.45
CA TRP A 898 -15.59 0.25 6.29
C TRP A 898 -16.90 -0.24 5.74
N ASP A 899 -17.22 -1.49 5.97
CA ASP A 899 -18.39 -2.13 5.40
C ASP A 899 -19.64 -1.88 6.22
N LEU A 900 -20.52 -1.08 5.65
CA LEU A 900 -21.83 -0.78 6.21
C LEU A 900 -22.74 -1.99 6.27
N TYR A 901 -22.50 -2.98 5.41
CA TYR A 901 -23.41 -4.07 5.19
C TYR A 901 -23.45 -5.06 6.34
N ASP A 902 -22.30 -5.32 6.91
CA ASP A 902 -22.13 -6.41 7.86
C ASP A 902 -22.48 -6.04 9.28
N TYR A 903 -22.35 -4.77 9.62
CA TYR A 903 -22.46 -4.29 10.99
C TYR A 903 -23.66 -3.35 11.25
N GLY A 904 -24.33 -2.89 10.21
CA GLY A 904 -25.28 -1.77 10.31
C GLY A 904 -24.59 -0.49 10.81
N GLU A 905 -23.26 -0.43 10.70
CA GLU A 905 -22.41 0.64 11.18
C GLU A 905 -21.82 1.42 10.02
N THR A 906 -21.53 2.68 10.26
CA THR A 906 -20.80 3.52 9.31
C THR A 906 -19.33 3.17 9.29
N ALA A 907 -18.65 3.50 8.19
CA ALA A 907 -17.20 3.48 8.15
C ALA A 907 -16.60 4.27 9.33
N TYR A 908 -15.53 3.73 9.94
CA TYR A 908 -14.75 4.41 10.98
C TYR A 908 -13.30 3.95 10.98
N ILE A 909 -12.43 4.84 11.46
CA ILE A 909 -11.07 4.52 11.90
C ILE A 909 -10.94 5.10 13.30
N LYS A 910 -10.58 4.28 14.29
CA LYS A 910 -10.40 4.74 15.68
C LYS A 910 -9.23 5.71 15.78
N SER A 911 -9.35 6.72 16.62
CA SER A 911 -8.24 7.58 16.99
C SER A 911 -7.45 6.93 18.13
N GLY A 912 -6.14 6.73 17.94
CA GLY A 912 -5.25 6.15 18.93
C GLY A 912 -3.98 5.59 18.29
N LYS A 913 -2.98 5.26 19.12
CA LYS A 913 -1.72 4.68 18.68
C LYS A 913 -1.67 3.20 19.06
N ILE A 914 -1.57 2.32 18.06
CA ILE A 914 -1.39 0.88 18.32
C ILE A 914 0.06 0.64 18.71
N GLY A 915 0.26 0.13 19.93
CA GLY A 915 1.58 -0.26 20.42
C GLY A 915 1.98 -1.64 19.95
N TYR A 916 1.06 -2.61 20.08
CA TYR A 916 1.29 -3.98 19.59
C TYR A 916 -0.01 -4.72 19.31
N GLU A 917 0.07 -5.66 18.39
CA GLU A 917 -1.03 -6.53 17.99
C GLU A 917 -0.59 -8.00 18.05
N PHE A 918 -1.47 -8.84 18.60
CA PHE A 918 -1.33 -10.29 18.59
C PHE A 918 -2.31 -10.90 17.60
N THR A 919 -1.82 -11.80 16.74
CA THR A 919 -2.56 -12.36 15.60
C THR A 919 -3.76 -13.22 16.03
N HIS A 920 -3.67 -13.83 17.21
CA HIS A 920 -4.73 -14.64 17.80
C HIS A 920 -4.67 -14.67 19.33
N CYS A 921 -5.70 -15.22 19.96
CA CYS A 921 -5.80 -15.40 21.40
C CYS A 921 -6.00 -16.88 21.77
N HIS A 922 -5.84 -17.22 23.05
CA HIS A 922 -6.40 -18.42 23.65
C HIS A 922 -7.72 -18.10 24.37
N LYS A 923 -8.66 -19.04 24.36
CA LYS A 923 -9.83 -19.07 25.23
C LYS A 923 -9.89 -20.44 25.90
N ASP A 924 -9.93 -20.47 27.21
CA ASP A 924 -9.87 -21.74 27.98
C ASP A 924 -8.68 -22.64 27.60
N GLY A 925 -7.56 -22.06 27.18
CA GLY A 925 -6.35 -22.76 26.76
C GLY A 925 -6.35 -23.21 25.30
N GLU A 926 -7.46 -22.97 24.54
CA GLU A 926 -7.60 -23.35 23.13
C GLU A 926 -7.39 -22.16 22.21
N VAL A 927 -6.72 -22.38 21.08
CA VAL A 927 -6.46 -21.35 20.07
C VAL A 927 -7.77 -20.82 19.48
N GLN A 928 -7.91 -19.53 19.46
CA GLN A 928 -8.99 -18.80 18.77
C GLN A 928 -8.45 -18.19 17.49
N PHE A 929 -8.58 -18.89 16.38
CA PHE A 929 -8.07 -18.48 15.08
C PHE A 929 -8.59 -17.10 14.67
N ALA A 930 -7.69 -16.24 14.20
CA ALA A 930 -7.98 -14.87 13.73
C ALA A 930 -8.73 -13.97 14.75
N LYS A 931 -8.74 -14.30 16.03
CA LYS A 931 -9.23 -13.43 17.11
C LYS A 931 -8.07 -12.56 17.58
N GLN A 932 -7.84 -11.43 16.92
CA GLN A 932 -6.77 -10.47 17.22
C GLN A 932 -6.98 -9.82 18.59
N MET A 933 -5.85 -9.43 19.21
CA MET A 933 -5.85 -8.64 20.45
C MET A 933 -4.87 -7.47 20.30
N TYR A 934 -5.31 -6.26 20.65
CA TYR A 934 -4.57 -5.04 20.51
C TYR A 934 -4.20 -4.44 21.86
N PHE A 935 -2.98 -3.89 21.95
CA PHE A 935 -2.59 -3.00 23.04
C PHE A 935 -2.14 -1.66 22.46
N PHE A 936 -2.55 -0.60 23.12
CA PHE A 936 -2.42 0.78 22.65
C PHE A 936 -1.44 1.56 23.53
N LEU A 937 -0.87 2.62 22.97
CA LEU A 937 -0.03 3.56 23.69
C LEU A 937 -0.92 4.65 24.32
N VAL A 938 -0.80 4.80 25.63
CA VAL A 938 -1.40 5.93 26.36
C VAL A 938 -0.27 6.76 26.93
N GLU A 939 -0.15 8.00 26.44
CA GLU A 939 0.98 8.89 26.68
C GLU A 939 0.63 9.99 27.66
N PHE A 940 1.58 10.35 28.53
CA PHE A 940 1.49 11.44 29.50
C PHE A 940 2.77 12.27 29.46
N GLU A 941 2.65 13.59 29.36
CA GLU A 941 3.77 14.50 29.52
C GLU A 941 4.08 14.68 31.03
N LEU A 942 5.35 14.49 31.37
CA LEU A 942 5.85 14.64 32.74
C LEU A 942 6.53 15.99 32.95
N GLY A 943 6.13 16.70 33.99
CA GLY A 943 6.74 17.96 34.45
C GLY A 943 7.61 17.79 35.69
N GLY A 944 8.13 16.57 35.94
CA GLY A 944 8.87 16.21 37.13
C GLY A 944 8.03 15.44 38.17
N GLU A 945 6.85 14.97 37.79
CA GLU A 945 6.01 14.11 38.62
C GLU A 945 6.75 12.78 38.86
N ASN A 946 6.68 12.28 40.07
CA ASN A 946 7.29 11.02 40.49
C ASN A 946 6.29 9.91 40.81
N GLU A 947 5.02 10.15 40.52
CA GLU A 947 3.95 9.20 40.79
C GLU A 947 2.78 9.39 39.82
N ILE A 948 2.20 8.28 39.36
CA ILE A 948 0.89 8.25 38.68
C ILE A 948 -0.09 7.40 39.47
N THR A 949 -1.32 7.88 39.65
CA THR A 949 -2.43 7.08 40.18
C THR A 949 -3.28 6.58 39.02
N LEU A 950 -3.43 5.27 38.92
CA LEU A 950 -4.24 4.61 37.89
C LEU A 950 -5.75 4.78 38.15
N PRO A 951 -6.58 4.69 37.11
CA PRO A 951 -8.04 4.67 37.30
C PRO A 951 -8.49 3.46 38.13
N ASN A 952 -9.62 3.56 38.78
CA ASN A 952 -10.27 2.43 39.45
C ASN A 952 -11.24 1.73 38.50
N ASP A 953 -10.72 1.02 37.52
CA ASP A 953 -11.46 0.28 36.51
C ASP A 953 -10.70 -1.01 36.14
N SER A 954 -11.16 -2.16 36.65
CA SER A 954 -10.53 -3.47 36.51
C SER A 954 -10.56 -4.02 35.08
N ASP A 955 -11.32 -3.40 34.17
CA ASP A 955 -11.32 -3.78 32.74
C ASP A 955 -10.10 -3.23 32.01
N ILE A 956 -9.41 -2.24 32.57
CA ILE A 956 -8.19 -1.68 32.00
C ILE A 956 -6.97 -2.50 32.44
N VAL A 957 -6.26 -3.03 31.46
CA VAL A 957 -5.10 -3.90 31.63
C VAL A 957 -3.86 -3.23 31.09
N ILE A 958 -2.79 -3.19 31.85
CA ILE A 958 -1.47 -2.68 31.47
C ILE A 958 -0.51 -3.87 31.35
N LEU A 959 0.10 -4.04 30.18
CA LEU A 959 1.15 -5.04 29.93
C LEU A 959 2.53 -4.54 30.32
N SER A 960 2.79 -3.26 30.07
CA SER A 960 4.08 -2.65 30.37
C SER A 960 3.93 -1.11 30.43
N ALA A 961 4.92 -0.48 31.05
CA ALA A 961 5.05 0.97 31.07
C ALA A 961 6.52 1.37 30.96
N SER A 962 6.79 2.52 30.35
CA SER A 962 8.14 3.06 30.26
C SER A 962 8.13 4.58 30.47
N GLU A 963 9.10 5.05 31.25
CA GLU A 963 9.50 6.45 31.28
C GLU A 963 10.42 6.71 30.09
N VAL A 964 10.16 7.79 29.36
CA VAL A 964 10.90 8.15 28.16
C VAL A 964 11.48 9.54 28.32
N ASN A 965 12.77 9.65 28.04
CA ASN A 965 13.42 10.94 27.87
C ASN A 965 13.63 11.17 26.37
N ALA A 966 12.67 11.79 25.74
CA ALA A 966 12.67 12.07 24.31
C ALA A 966 12.69 13.57 24.05
N PRO A 967 13.38 14.01 23.01
CA PRO A 967 13.23 15.37 22.53
C PRO A 967 11.78 15.65 22.18
N TYR A 968 11.30 16.84 22.53
CA TYR A 968 9.92 17.22 22.18
C TYR A 968 9.79 17.41 20.67
N GLY A 969 8.82 16.74 20.08
CA GLY A 969 8.37 16.91 18.72
C GLY A 969 7.04 16.18 18.53
N LYS A 970 6.11 16.77 17.81
CA LYS A 970 4.76 16.19 17.55
C LYS A 970 4.41 16.33 16.08
N LEU A 971 4.07 15.23 15.46
CA LEU A 971 3.49 15.22 14.11
C LEU A 971 2.11 15.89 14.14
N VAL A 972 1.91 16.90 13.29
CA VAL A 972 0.67 17.69 13.24
C VAL A 972 0.00 17.70 11.86
N SER A 973 0.59 17.05 10.86
CA SER A 973 -0.06 16.80 9.56
C SER A 973 -0.88 15.51 9.59
N PRO A 974 -2.07 15.49 8.97
CA PRO A 974 -2.81 14.25 8.77
C PRO A 974 -2.06 13.33 7.79
N THR A 975 -1.94 12.05 8.12
CA THR A 975 -1.18 11.06 7.32
C THR A 975 -2.08 10.07 6.58
N TYR A 976 -3.28 9.82 7.07
CA TYR A 976 -4.31 8.97 6.45
C TYR A 976 -5.71 9.49 6.79
N ASP A 977 -6.74 8.85 6.22
CA ASP A 977 -8.13 9.26 6.42
C ASP A 977 -8.54 9.16 7.88
N GLU A 978 -9.02 10.25 8.45
CA GLU A 978 -9.75 10.25 9.70
C GLU A 978 -11.23 10.05 9.39
N VAL A 979 -11.85 9.05 9.98
CA VAL A 979 -13.25 8.71 9.76
C VAL A 979 -13.95 8.47 11.10
N GLU A 980 -14.73 9.45 11.52
CA GLU A 980 -15.60 9.27 12.66
C GLU A 980 -16.81 8.40 12.30
N LYS A 981 -17.25 7.59 13.25
CA LYS A 981 -18.44 6.77 13.12
C LYS A 981 -19.67 7.67 13.00
N ARG A 982 -20.31 7.66 11.83
CA ARG A 982 -21.53 8.43 11.56
C ARG A 982 -22.69 7.51 11.20
N PRO A 983 -23.93 7.82 11.61
CA PRO A 983 -25.11 7.08 11.15
C PRO A 983 -25.23 7.11 9.63
N PHE A 984 -25.34 5.96 9.01
CA PHE A 984 -25.60 5.84 7.58
C PHE A 984 -26.95 5.16 7.35
N THR A 985 -27.76 5.72 6.46
CA THR A 985 -29.06 5.17 6.12
C THR A 985 -29.09 4.81 4.63
N PHE A 986 -29.30 3.54 4.33
CA PHE A 986 -29.54 3.10 2.96
C PHE A 986 -30.86 3.67 2.43
N LYS A 987 -30.81 4.40 1.34
CA LYS A 987 -31.97 4.92 0.62
C LYS A 987 -32.50 3.87 -0.37
N LEU A 988 -32.74 2.64 0.12
CA LEU A 988 -33.24 1.54 -0.68
C LEU A 988 -34.78 1.61 -0.86
N ASN A 989 -35.27 1.34 -2.07
CA ASN A 989 -36.69 1.13 -2.29
C ASN A 989 -37.13 -0.24 -1.72
N LEU A 990 -38.43 -0.53 -1.71
CA LEU A 990 -38.96 -1.76 -1.09
C LEU A 990 -38.37 -3.03 -1.69
N LYS A 991 -38.25 -3.10 -3.00
CA LYS A 991 -37.65 -4.26 -3.71
C LYS A 991 -36.18 -4.43 -3.36
N GLU A 992 -35.42 -3.34 -3.32
CA GLU A 992 -34.02 -3.33 -2.91
C GLU A 992 -33.85 -3.70 -1.44
N LYS A 993 -34.76 -3.27 -0.53
CA LYS A 993 -34.76 -3.66 0.89
C LYS A 993 -35.01 -5.16 1.06
N ILE A 994 -35.96 -5.71 0.34
CA ILE A 994 -36.23 -7.17 0.36
C ILE A 994 -35.00 -7.93 -0.15
N GLN A 995 -34.41 -7.48 -1.25
CA GLN A 995 -33.19 -8.04 -1.81
C GLN A 995 -32.02 -8.01 -0.81
N TYR A 996 -31.82 -6.86 -0.16
CA TYR A 996 -30.80 -6.65 0.85
C TYR A 996 -30.99 -7.60 2.04
N ALA A 997 -32.19 -7.65 2.60
CA ALA A 997 -32.51 -8.51 3.73
C ALA A 997 -32.33 -10.00 3.39
N TYR A 998 -32.77 -10.42 2.19
CA TYR A 998 -32.59 -11.80 1.73
C TYR A 998 -31.09 -12.15 1.59
N ASN A 999 -30.32 -11.31 0.93
CA ASN A 999 -28.89 -11.55 0.75
C ASN A 999 -28.14 -11.61 2.09
N LYS A 1000 -28.48 -10.71 3.02
CA LYS A 1000 -27.92 -10.70 4.37
C LYS A 1000 -28.24 -11.99 5.12
N CYS A 1001 -29.48 -12.47 5.06
CA CYS A 1001 -29.90 -13.73 5.69
C CYS A 1001 -29.19 -14.94 5.09
N VAL A 1002 -29.15 -15.04 3.77
CA VAL A 1002 -28.49 -16.16 3.07
C VAL A 1002 -27.01 -16.17 3.38
N TRP A 1003 -26.35 -15.01 3.36
CA TRP A 1003 -24.94 -14.88 3.64
C TRP A 1003 -24.61 -15.22 5.10
N GLN A 1004 -25.40 -14.72 6.06
CA GLN A 1004 -25.20 -15.04 7.48
C GLN A 1004 -25.41 -16.52 7.79
N LEU A 1005 -26.37 -17.18 7.13
CA LEU A 1005 -26.56 -18.62 7.25
C LEU A 1005 -25.37 -19.39 6.65
N HIS A 1006 -24.89 -18.97 5.49
CA HIS A 1006 -23.74 -19.59 4.83
C HIS A 1006 -22.45 -19.40 5.62
N ASP A 1007 -22.20 -18.20 6.15
CA ASP A 1007 -21.03 -17.91 7.00
C ASP A 1007 -21.09 -18.71 8.32
N LYS A 1008 -22.27 -18.80 8.92
CA LYS A 1008 -22.48 -19.60 10.13
C LYS A 1008 -22.31 -21.09 9.91
N ASP A 1009 -22.84 -21.61 8.79
CA ASP A 1009 -22.70 -23.02 8.44
C ASP A 1009 -21.27 -23.41 8.10
N ASN A 1010 -20.54 -22.53 7.39
CA ASN A 1010 -19.14 -22.76 7.08
C ASN A 1010 -18.27 -22.65 8.35
N PHE A 1011 -18.53 -21.67 9.21
CA PHE A 1011 -17.81 -21.52 10.49
C PHE A 1011 -18.02 -22.73 11.41
N ILE A 1012 -19.24 -23.29 11.46
CA ILE A 1012 -19.54 -24.49 12.26
C ILE A 1012 -18.89 -25.73 11.63
N LYS A 1013 -18.92 -25.85 10.31
CA LYS A 1013 -18.29 -26.97 9.58
C LYS A 1013 -16.77 -26.94 9.71
N ASP A 1014 -16.16 -25.79 9.59
CA ASP A 1014 -14.70 -25.63 9.72
C ASP A 1014 -14.22 -25.89 11.16
N ASN A 1015 -14.95 -25.40 12.18
CA ASN A 1015 -14.63 -25.72 13.57
C ASN A 1015 -14.86 -27.19 13.96
N ASN A 1016 -15.74 -27.91 13.26
CA ASN A 1016 -15.95 -29.34 13.48
C ASN A 1016 -14.97 -30.22 12.68
N LYS A 1017 -14.52 -29.77 11.50
CA LYS A 1017 -13.52 -30.49 10.71
C LYS A 1017 -12.13 -30.47 11.30
N GLY A 1018 -11.77 -29.46 12.09
CA GLY A 1018 -10.49 -29.40 12.81
C GLY A 1018 -10.32 -30.44 13.93
N LYS A 1019 -11.34 -31.31 14.16
CA LYS A 1019 -11.24 -32.44 15.10
C LYS A 1019 -10.95 -33.79 14.44
N ASP A 1020 -10.98 -33.84 13.10
CA ASP A 1020 -10.80 -35.06 12.31
C ASP A 1020 -9.51 -35.08 11.47
N TYR A 1021 -8.55 -34.19 11.75
CA TYR A 1021 -7.21 -34.16 11.12
C TYR A 1021 -6.11 -34.40 12.12
#